data_0b46928f44f9e0944887f9b0e209f1a1
#
_entry.id   0b46928f44f9e0944887f9b0e209f1a1
#
_cell.length_a   1.000
_cell.length_b   1.000
_cell.length_c   1.000
_cell.angle_alpha   90.00
_cell.angle_beta   90.00
_cell.angle_gamma   90.00
#
_symmetry.space_group_name_H-M   'P 1'
#
loop_
_entity.id
_entity.type
_entity.pdbx_description
1 polymer ?
#
loop_
_entity_poly.entity_id
_entity_poly.type
_entity_poly.pdbx_seq_one_letter_code
_entity_poly.pdbx_strand_id
1 'polypeptide(L)'
;MSYKTFLLLCAAMAVVPAAHAQKAKKDSVSTKSTEGDNRNVMLNAADSYKPREIQIGLPSEDVNVYENGLPAVYSSSVHKLSAHWRNDASLKGTSLMSPSESAIATGNIAYAVNAESQLGISDRTFQGTVNWHGNHFGLNTFDVNLNGRLANNWYWTASMYQNFDPGTQKQRYTDFADRTQLFHAGLTHLFNKGRGKVALLYKYSYSKNPGNFNNQGPFIYNGDGSVSEFQGFKLGRYSYVPNGGHLAYYDVMNGERRIWNFQEAMDNHANELAFLFENTFNKGWKWVLNAKYINAPRANYIDFGGSTISNIQNGVLDNYLLTTDAEGQNPFTGYVEGRRTWLHFGKVNSFMLTSELEKQLGNHKLRLGLNEWYYHLNYHSSSFQWYASVGEYPTILYGNYYNPFTATTSRTQTYDFNELSPEYTKGSENKLALYLTDTWQVTPKLRLLYGGRLEYYRMSADQIALSRYNGFYIGGTNADGVTIAPGRVIKNKLNYAATIQGSYALTNKFGFLADATVATRYPRISDYAGTGPTEEQYKRVTIPLIRGGIYYKNSWLDLTSMISYISKSNNIDQQNLTNPGTSESKTVLLIYNIHTLGWTTSAEIDPFKGFHLHALFTWQKPQYSNYNASVTFNNGNTMSVNADNMIVKEIPQILIEFDPSYQVSKAVRAWLSFRYFGKTYANLQEAFYFNGHWETFGGVNWQVNKRLSLGVDVVNIFNVAGAKGTINGSELVTKADASKYAGYIMSGNYLRPFTVEFSASLKF
;
A
#
# COMPACT_ATOMS: atom_id res chain seq x y z
N MET A 1 -6.45 -5.69 11.35
CA MET A 1 -5.48 -6.55 12.00
C MET A 1 -6.17 -7.19 13.18
N SER A 2 -6.16 -8.51 13.33
CA SER A 2 -6.57 -9.01 14.60
C SER A 2 -5.53 -8.55 15.62
N TYR A 3 -6.03 -8.21 16.79
CA TYR A 3 -5.20 -7.97 17.93
C TYR A 3 -4.25 -9.14 18.20
N LYS A 4 -4.61 -10.37 17.80
CA LYS A 4 -3.73 -11.53 17.83
C LYS A 4 -2.58 -11.41 16.86
N THR A 5 -2.78 -10.77 15.72
CA THR A 5 -1.72 -10.58 14.70
C THR A 5 -0.80 -9.43 15.08
N PHE A 6 -1.31 -8.39 15.74
CA PHE A 6 -0.47 -7.31 16.27
C PHE A 6 0.33 -7.79 17.50
N LEU A 7 -0.28 -8.59 18.35
CA LEU A 7 0.41 -9.25 19.48
C LEU A 7 1.30 -10.41 19.04
N LEU A 8 0.99 -11.10 17.94
CA LEU A 8 1.96 -12.01 17.33
C LEU A 8 3.24 -11.27 16.92
N LEU A 9 3.18 -9.98 16.73
CA LEU A 9 4.34 -9.15 16.46
C LEU A 9 5.06 -8.68 17.73
N CYS A 10 4.32 -8.25 18.70
CA CYS A 10 4.86 -8.02 20.03
C CYS A 10 5.12 -9.33 20.75
N ALA A 11 4.33 -10.39 20.50
CA ALA A 11 4.41 -11.72 21.09
C ALA A 11 5.13 -12.76 20.24
N ALA A 12 5.43 -12.52 18.95
CA ALA A 12 6.44 -13.32 18.24
C ALA A 12 7.81 -13.18 18.91
N MET A 13 7.99 -12.11 19.67
CA MET A 13 9.13 -11.95 20.57
C MET A 13 8.89 -12.48 21.98
N ALA A 14 7.63 -12.63 22.43
CA ALA A 14 7.29 -13.03 23.79
C ALA A 14 6.79 -14.48 23.93
N VAL A 15 6.05 -15.00 22.97
CA VAL A 15 5.28 -16.26 23.12
C VAL A 15 6.06 -17.50 22.69
N VAL A 16 7.24 -17.37 22.18
CA VAL A 16 8.00 -18.51 21.68
C VAL A 16 8.55 -19.43 22.80
N PRO A 17 8.77 -19.00 24.06
CA PRO A 17 9.09 -19.96 25.13
C PRO A 17 7.89 -20.75 25.65
N ALA A 18 6.66 -20.24 25.52
CA ALA A 18 5.47 -20.92 26.08
C ALA A 18 4.94 -22.03 25.17
N ALA A 19 5.10 -21.93 23.86
CA ALA A 19 4.59 -22.93 22.92
C ALA A 19 5.36 -24.26 22.92
N HIS A 20 6.58 -24.30 23.48
CA HIS A 20 7.38 -25.52 23.56
C HIS A 20 7.29 -26.26 24.90
N ALA A 21 6.66 -25.68 25.92
CA ALA A 21 6.38 -26.37 27.18
C ALA A 21 5.11 -27.21 27.12
N GLN A 22 4.27 -27.04 26.12
CA GLN A 22 3.08 -27.88 25.87
C GLN A 22 3.41 -28.95 24.82
N LYS A 23 4.12 -29.99 25.27
CA LYS A 23 4.17 -31.25 24.57
C LYS A 23 2.82 -31.94 24.70
N ALA A 24 2.18 -32.14 23.54
CA ALA A 24 1.08 -33.08 23.33
C ALA A 24 -0.24 -32.84 24.10
N LYS A 25 -1.02 -31.91 23.64
CA LYS A 25 -2.43 -32.15 23.38
C LYS A 25 -2.71 -31.83 21.93
N LYS A 26 -3.38 -32.75 21.23
CA LYS A 26 -3.98 -32.52 19.93
C LYS A 26 -4.94 -31.34 20.07
N ASP A 27 -4.46 -30.16 19.83
CA ASP A 27 -5.31 -28.99 19.83
C ASP A 27 -5.75 -28.74 18.41
N SER A 28 -6.99 -28.95 18.19
CA SER A 28 -7.77 -28.21 17.23
C SER A 28 -7.46 -26.74 17.47
N VAL A 29 -6.51 -26.18 16.76
CA VAL A 29 -6.35 -24.74 16.61
C VAL A 29 -7.70 -24.24 16.14
N SER A 30 -8.38 -23.52 16.99
CA SER A 30 -9.75 -23.10 16.74
C SER A 30 -9.75 -22.24 15.48
N THR A 31 -10.47 -22.68 14.46
CA THR A 31 -10.80 -21.93 13.25
C THR A 31 -11.44 -20.57 13.53
N LYS A 32 -11.77 -20.26 14.78
CA LYS A 32 -12.33 -18.99 15.23
C LYS A 32 -11.32 -17.84 15.31
N SER A 33 -10.02 -18.12 15.47
CA SER A 33 -8.99 -17.07 15.54
C SER A 33 -8.66 -16.51 14.16
N THR A 34 -8.67 -17.34 13.13
CA THR A 34 -8.32 -16.96 11.75
C THR A 34 -9.35 -16.04 11.09
N GLU A 35 -10.63 -16.18 11.36
CA GLU A 35 -11.64 -15.27 10.78
C GLU A 35 -11.59 -13.85 11.37
N GLY A 36 -11.35 -13.73 12.66
CA GLY A 36 -11.16 -12.43 13.31
C GLY A 36 -9.88 -11.75 12.83
N ASP A 37 -8.81 -12.51 12.68
CA ASP A 37 -7.50 -12.05 12.24
C ASP A 37 -7.53 -11.55 10.80
N ASN A 38 -8.12 -12.30 9.89
CA ASN A 38 -8.28 -11.92 8.49
C ASN A 38 -9.12 -10.65 8.32
N ARG A 39 -10.20 -10.53 9.11
CA ARG A 39 -11.05 -9.34 9.08
C ARG A 39 -10.29 -8.09 9.46
N ASN A 40 -9.55 -8.11 10.55
CA ASN A 40 -8.88 -6.93 11.08
C ASN A 40 -7.74 -6.45 10.17
N VAL A 41 -7.04 -7.35 9.50
CA VAL A 41 -6.03 -6.98 8.48
C VAL A 41 -6.67 -6.21 7.31
N MET A 42 -7.91 -6.56 6.92
CA MET A 42 -8.64 -5.95 5.81
C MET A 42 -9.56 -4.79 6.23
N LEU A 43 -9.70 -4.51 7.54
CA LEU A 43 -10.48 -3.37 8.01
C LEU A 43 -9.75 -2.06 7.70
N ASN A 44 -10.17 -1.40 6.62
CA ASN A 44 -9.61 -0.15 6.14
C ASN A 44 -10.77 0.82 5.83
N ALA A 45 -10.80 1.98 6.49
CA ALA A 45 -11.86 2.96 6.30
C ALA A 45 -11.72 3.77 5.00
N ALA A 46 -10.53 3.82 4.41
CA ALA A 46 -10.29 4.50 3.14
C ALA A 46 -10.53 3.58 1.93
N ASP A 47 -10.08 2.32 2.01
CA ASP A 47 -10.07 1.38 0.90
C ASP A 47 -10.46 -0.03 1.35
N SER A 48 -11.53 -0.59 0.80
CA SER A 48 -12.00 -1.96 1.15
C SER A 48 -11.18 -3.08 0.51
N TYR A 49 -10.31 -2.76 -0.44
CA TYR A 49 -9.61 -3.76 -1.25
C TYR A 49 -8.16 -3.98 -0.82
N LYS A 50 -7.61 -3.10 -0.01
CA LYS A 50 -6.24 -3.19 0.48
C LYS A 50 -6.19 -3.58 1.95
N PRO A 51 -5.19 -4.36 2.35
CA PRO A 51 -4.87 -4.48 3.76
C PRO A 51 -4.64 -3.09 4.37
N ARG A 52 -4.98 -2.96 5.65
CA ARG A 52 -4.64 -1.72 6.38
C ARG A 52 -3.12 -1.55 6.45
N GLU A 53 -2.72 -0.32 6.46
CA GLU A 53 -1.35 0.06 6.70
C GLU A 53 -0.97 -0.06 8.18
N ILE A 54 0.21 -0.61 8.46
CA ILE A 54 0.74 -0.69 9.82
C ILE A 54 1.99 0.17 9.88
N GLN A 55 1.87 1.26 10.59
CA GLN A 55 2.92 2.26 10.72
C GLN A 55 4.05 1.76 11.62
N ILE A 56 5.29 2.00 11.19
CA ILE A 56 6.51 1.70 11.95
C ILE A 56 7.32 2.96 12.28
N GLY A 57 6.71 4.14 12.12
CA GLY A 57 7.38 5.42 12.32
C GLY A 57 8.25 5.87 11.16
N LEU A 58 8.10 5.27 10.00
CA LEU A 58 8.68 5.70 8.73
C LEU A 58 7.55 5.96 7.72
N PRO A 59 7.78 6.78 6.68
CA PRO A 59 6.84 6.88 5.58
C PRO A 59 6.54 5.49 5.04
N SER A 60 5.26 5.24 4.82
CA SER A 60 4.81 3.98 4.32
C SER A 60 5.41 3.70 2.95
N GLU A 61 6.03 2.57 2.84
CA GLU A 61 6.27 1.92 1.57
C GLU A 61 5.15 0.91 1.37
N ASP A 62 4.89 0.52 0.13
CA ASP A 62 3.82 -0.40 -0.24
C ASP A 62 3.55 -1.50 0.77
N VAL A 63 2.28 -1.75 1.07
CA VAL A 63 1.90 -2.87 1.91
C VAL A 63 2.36 -4.16 1.26
N ASN A 64 3.32 -4.81 1.86
CA ASN A 64 3.85 -6.07 1.37
C ASN A 64 2.87 -7.19 1.69
N VAL A 65 2.24 -7.72 0.66
CA VAL A 65 1.46 -8.96 0.75
C VAL A 65 2.24 -10.07 0.07
N TYR A 66 2.41 -11.16 0.80
CA TYR A 66 3.01 -12.39 0.32
C TYR A 66 1.94 -13.46 0.21
N GLU A 67 2.10 -14.33 -0.76
CA GLU A 67 1.28 -15.52 -0.93
C GLU A 67 2.22 -16.73 -0.99
N ASN A 68 2.08 -17.62 -0.02
CA ASN A 68 2.98 -18.78 0.17
C ASN A 68 4.46 -18.39 0.31
N GLY A 69 4.74 -17.27 0.99
CA GLY A 69 6.10 -16.76 1.19
C GLY A 69 6.74 -16.02 0.01
N LEU A 70 6.00 -15.82 -1.08
CA LEU A 70 6.43 -15.05 -2.25
C LEU A 70 5.58 -13.79 -2.39
N PRO A 71 6.13 -12.64 -2.83
CA PRO A 71 5.34 -11.44 -3.04
C PRO A 71 4.10 -11.71 -3.91
N ALA A 72 2.92 -11.21 -3.52
CA ALA A 72 1.71 -11.33 -4.32
C ALA A 72 1.85 -10.62 -5.68
N VAL A 73 2.53 -9.45 -5.68
CA VAL A 73 3.05 -8.77 -6.87
C VAL A 73 4.51 -8.39 -6.59
N TYR A 74 5.36 -8.37 -7.62
CA TYR A 74 6.78 -8.04 -7.43
C TYR A 74 6.95 -6.57 -7.02
N SER A 75 6.24 -5.68 -7.68
CA SER A 75 6.26 -4.25 -7.43
C SER A 75 4.85 -3.69 -7.61
N SER A 76 4.36 -3.00 -6.59
CA SER A 76 3.04 -2.37 -6.60
C SER A 76 3.01 -1.02 -7.32
N SER A 77 4.15 -0.46 -7.73
CA SER A 77 4.20 0.83 -8.44
C SER A 77 3.53 0.76 -9.82
N VAL A 78 3.71 -0.32 -10.54
CA VAL A 78 3.13 -0.55 -11.87
C VAL A 78 2.03 -1.60 -11.84
N HIS A 79 2.30 -2.79 -11.33
CA HIS A 79 1.32 -3.86 -11.17
C HIS A 79 0.68 -3.74 -9.78
N LYS A 80 -0.46 -3.07 -9.70
CA LYS A 80 -1.13 -2.77 -8.40
C LYS A 80 -1.59 -4.06 -7.73
N LEU A 81 -1.34 -4.16 -6.41
CA LEU A 81 -1.77 -5.28 -5.58
C LEU A 81 -3.28 -5.51 -5.70
N SER A 82 -4.07 -4.43 -5.63
CA SER A 82 -5.53 -4.49 -5.72
C SER A 82 -6.07 -5.03 -7.06
N ALA A 83 -5.27 -5.07 -8.11
CA ALA A 83 -5.65 -5.66 -9.39
C ALA A 83 -5.40 -7.17 -9.47
N HIS A 84 -4.56 -7.73 -8.57
CA HIS A 84 -4.10 -9.11 -8.69
C HIS A 84 -4.34 -9.97 -7.44
N TRP A 85 -4.59 -9.37 -6.30
CA TRP A 85 -4.79 -10.05 -5.04
C TRP A 85 -6.02 -9.52 -4.28
N ARG A 86 -6.76 -10.44 -3.68
CA ARG A 86 -7.86 -10.19 -2.73
C ARG A 86 -7.76 -11.19 -1.58
N ASN A 87 -8.32 -10.83 -0.44
CA ASN A 87 -8.51 -11.77 0.66
C ASN A 87 -9.80 -12.57 0.41
N ASP A 88 -9.71 -13.60 -0.40
CA ASP A 88 -10.81 -14.41 -0.90
C ASP A 88 -10.77 -15.88 -0.44
N ALA A 89 -11.76 -16.67 -0.80
CA ALA A 89 -11.88 -18.07 -0.40
C ALA A 89 -10.83 -19.01 -1.03
N SER A 90 -10.00 -18.51 -1.97
CA SER A 90 -8.84 -19.26 -2.45
C SER A 90 -7.72 -19.34 -1.41
N LEU A 91 -7.82 -18.57 -0.34
CA LEU A 91 -6.86 -18.53 0.76
C LEU A 91 -7.36 -19.37 1.94
N LYS A 92 -6.44 -20.11 2.53
CA LYS A 92 -6.67 -20.87 3.77
C LYS A 92 -6.63 -19.96 4.99
N GLY A 93 -5.79 -18.94 4.96
CA GLY A 93 -5.61 -17.97 6.02
C GLY A 93 -4.47 -17.01 5.75
N THR A 94 -4.35 -16.02 6.64
CA THR A 94 -3.29 -15.00 6.59
C THR A 94 -2.55 -14.96 7.93
N SER A 95 -1.26 -14.62 7.87
CA SER A 95 -0.41 -14.37 9.04
C SER A 95 0.36 -13.07 8.83
N LEU A 96 0.78 -12.44 9.93
CA LEU A 96 1.59 -11.23 9.87
C LEU A 96 3.07 -11.58 10.09
N MET A 97 3.92 -11.14 9.18
CA MET A 97 5.37 -11.21 9.31
C MET A 97 5.88 -10.00 10.07
N SER A 98 6.74 -10.22 11.04
CA SER A 98 7.41 -9.13 11.76
C SER A 98 8.42 -8.39 10.86
N PRO A 99 8.79 -7.13 11.17
CA PRO A 99 9.83 -6.42 10.41
C PRO A 99 11.16 -7.16 10.37
N SER A 100 11.53 -7.80 11.46
CA SER A 100 12.78 -8.58 11.54
C SER A 100 12.74 -9.87 10.71
N GLU A 101 11.61 -10.55 10.67
CA GLU A 101 11.38 -11.70 9.82
C GLU A 101 11.35 -11.30 8.35
N SER A 102 10.65 -10.22 8.02
CA SER A 102 10.62 -9.66 6.67
C SER A 102 12.02 -9.25 6.20
N ALA A 103 12.85 -8.65 7.07
CA ALA A 103 14.21 -8.27 6.74
C ALA A 103 15.07 -9.47 6.26
N ILE A 104 14.97 -10.60 6.91
CA ILE A 104 15.73 -11.80 6.52
C ILE A 104 15.09 -12.49 5.31
N ALA A 105 13.78 -12.67 5.30
CA ALA A 105 13.12 -13.38 4.21
C ALA A 105 13.13 -12.59 2.89
N THR A 106 13.06 -11.25 2.94
CA THR A 106 12.81 -10.40 1.77
C THR A 106 13.81 -9.26 1.56
N GLY A 107 14.62 -8.94 2.58
CA GLY A 107 15.52 -7.78 2.56
C GLY A 107 14.86 -6.46 2.91
N ASN A 108 13.62 -6.47 3.42
CA ASN A 108 12.87 -5.24 3.71
C ASN A 108 12.41 -5.19 5.18
N ILE A 109 12.57 -4.05 5.85
CA ILE A 109 12.05 -3.83 7.20
C ILE A 109 10.65 -3.20 7.09
N ALA A 110 9.64 -4.05 7.08
CA ALA A 110 8.25 -3.65 7.09
C ALA A 110 7.40 -4.78 7.67
N TYR A 111 6.22 -4.46 8.15
CA TYR A 111 5.20 -5.47 8.36
C TYR A 111 4.72 -6.01 7.02
N ALA A 112 4.53 -7.31 6.94
CA ALA A 112 4.02 -7.96 5.74
C ALA A 112 2.93 -8.96 6.11
N VAL A 113 1.93 -9.09 5.23
CA VAL A 113 0.89 -10.12 5.35
C VAL A 113 1.32 -11.30 4.50
N ASN A 114 1.41 -12.50 5.08
CA ASN A 114 1.61 -13.73 4.34
C ASN A 114 0.31 -14.52 4.29
N ALA A 115 -0.21 -14.75 3.10
CA ALA A 115 -1.40 -15.55 2.84
C ALA A 115 -1.00 -16.98 2.43
N GLU A 116 -1.74 -17.96 2.89
CA GLU A 116 -1.58 -19.35 2.47
C GLU A 116 -2.71 -19.73 1.51
N SER A 117 -2.36 -20.30 0.36
CA SER A 117 -3.33 -20.79 -0.61
C SER A 117 -4.07 -22.03 -0.11
N GLN A 118 -5.36 -22.14 -0.48
CA GLN A 118 -6.15 -23.35 -0.29
C GLN A 118 -5.69 -24.44 -1.27
N LEU A 119 -5.20 -25.56 -0.73
CA LEU A 119 -4.65 -26.65 -1.53
C LEU A 119 -5.62 -27.81 -1.79
N GLY A 120 -6.86 -27.69 -1.31
CA GLY A 120 -7.91 -28.69 -1.49
C GLY A 120 -7.76 -29.96 -0.65
N ILE A 121 -6.76 -30.03 0.23
CA ILE A 121 -6.47 -31.23 1.04
C ILE A 121 -7.63 -31.50 1.99
N SER A 122 -8.38 -32.56 1.74
CA SER A 122 -9.58 -32.96 2.48
C SER A 122 -9.84 -34.45 2.32
N ASP A 123 -10.50 -35.06 3.30
CA ASP A 123 -10.98 -36.44 3.21
C ASP A 123 -12.23 -36.58 2.32
N ARG A 124 -12.93 -35.46 2.07
CA ARG A 124 -14.10 -35.43 1.19
C ARG A 124 -13.69 -35.36 -0.26
N THR A 125 -14.46 -35.99 -1.12
CA THR A 125 -14.29 -35.88 -2.60
C THR A 125 -14.73 -34.52 -3.14
N PHE A 126 -15.68 -33.90 -2.42
CA PHE A 126 -16.22 -32.59 -2.78
C PHE A 126 -16.64 -31.83 -1.52
N GLN A 127 -16.25 -30.59 -1.41
CA GLN A 127 -16.71 -29.61 -0.44
C GLN A 127 -16.54 -28.20 -1.02
N GLY A 128 -17.24 -27.23 -0.44
CA GLY A 128 -17.16 -25.87 -0.92
C GLY A 128 -17.52 -24.83 0.10
N THR A 129 -17.14 -23.61 -0.21
CA THR A 129 -17.56 -22.40 0.49
C THR A 129 -18.05 -21.41 -0.55
N VAL A 130 -19.21 -20.82 -0.31
CA VAL A 130 -19.76 -19.71 -1.09
C VAL A 130 -19.95 -18.55 -0.12
N ASN A 131 -19.29 -17.44 -0.42
CA ASN A 131 -19.44 -16.20 0.33
C ASN A 131 -20.10 -15.15 -0.56
N TRP A 132 -20.96 -14.38 0.04
CA TRP A 132 -21.52 -13.17 -0.54
C TRP A 132 -21.29 -12.01 0.43
N HIS A 133 -20.92 -10.86 -0.12
CA HIS A 133 -20.74 -9.64 0.63
C HIS A 133 -21.31 -8.46 -0.17
N GLY A 134 -22.05 -7.59 0.49
CA GLY A 134 -22.65 -6.41 -0.13
C GLY A 134 -22.82 -5.29 0.85
N ASN A 135 -23.07 -4.07 0.36
CA ASN A 135 -23.35 -2.92 1.20
C ASN A 135 -24.55 -2.11 0.66
N HIS A 136 -25.00 -1.15 1.45
CA HIS A 136 -26.17 -0.34 1.09
C HIS A 136 -25.91 0.65 -0.08
N PHE A 137 -24.68 0.76 -0.58
CA PHE A 137 -24.35 1.53 -1.78
C PHE A 137 -24.40 0.68 -3.05
N GLY A 138 -24.54 -0.63 -2.93
CA GLY A 138 -24.66 -1.54 -4.07
C GLY A 138 -23.41 -2.37 -4.33
N LEU A 139 -22.42 -2.37 -3.42
CA LEU A 139 -21.33 -3.37 -3.46
C LEU A 139 -21.92 -4.76 -3.55
N ASN A 140 -21.38 -5.57 -4.44
CA ASN A 140 -21.78 -6.95 -4.64
C ASN A 140 -20.56 -7.82 -4.96
N THR A 141 -20.19 -8.67 -4.00
CA THR A 141 -19.05 -9.56 -4.12
C THR A 141 -19.50 -10.99 -3.98
N PHE A 142 -19.11 -11.84 -4.92
CA PHE A 142 -19.23 -13.29 -4.84
C PHE A 142 -17.87 -13.92 -4.78
N ASP A 143 -17.70 -14.83 -3.85
CA ASP A 143 -16.46 -15.52 -3.59
C ASP A 143 -16.74 -17.00 -3.34
N VAL A 144 -16.22 -17.86 -4.18
CA VAL A 144 -16.49 -19.29 -4.17
C VAL A 144 -15.19 -20.08 -4.17
N ASN A 145 -15.08 -21.06 -3.31
CA ASN A 145 -14.05 -22.08 -3.38
C ASN A 145 -14.69 -23.46 -3.37
N LEU A 146 -14.34 -24.28 -4.33
CA LEU A 146 -14.68 -25.68 -4.44
C LEU A 146 -13.38 -26.49 -4.39
N ASN A 147 -13.39 -27.55 -3.61
CA ASN A 147 -12.19 -28.37 -3.43
C ASN A 147 -12.52 -29.78 -2.96
N GLY A 148 -11.53 -30.67 -3.03
CA GLY A 148 -11.69 -32.01 -2.51
C GLY A 148 -10.64 -33.00 -2.99
N ARG A 149 -10.86 -34.28 -2.65
CA ARG A 149 -10.00 -35.38 -3.04
C ARG A 149 -10.41 -35.89 -4.43
N LEU A 150 -9.45 -35.87 -5.38
CA LEU A 150 -9.64 -36.39 -6.71
C LEU A 150 -9.36 -37.91 -6.81
N ALA A 151 -8.27 -38.35 -6.15
CA ALA A 151 -7.84 -39.76 -6.07
C ALA A 151 -7.01 -39.96 -4.82
N ASN A 152 -6.42 -41.15 -4.62
CA ASN A 152 -5.53 -41.38 -3.49
C ASN A 152 -4.37 -40.40 -3.50
N ASN A 153 -4.26 -39.58 -2.46
CA ASN A 153 -3.25 -38.53 -2.27
C ASN A 153 -3.27 -37.40 -3.33
N TRP A 154 -4.28 -37.32 -4.19
CA TRP A 154 -4.49 -36.25 -5.12
C TRP A 154 -5.69 -35.41 -4.73
N TYR A 155 -5.51 -34.10 -4.75
CA TYR A 155 -6.51 -33.10 -4.34
C TYR A 155 -6.59 -31.99 -5.35
N TRP A 156 -7.75 -31.39 -5.47
CA TRP A 156 -8.01 -30.27 -6.37
C TRP A 156 -8.65 -29.12 -5.62
N THR A 157 -8.46 -27.91 -6.14
CA THR A 157 -9.15 -26.70 -5.72
C THR A 157 -9.49 -25.85 -6.94
N ALA A 158 -10.63 -25.18 -6.90
CA ALA A 158 -11.04 -24.19 -7.88
C ALA A 158 -11.76 -23.06 -7.16
N SER A 159 -11.42 -21.81 -7.47
CA SER A 159 -12.04 -20.65 -6.84
C SER A 159 -12.38 -19.59 -7.87
N MET A 160 -13.41 -18.83 -7.56
CA MET A 160 -13.81 -17.64 -8.31
C MET A 160 -14.15 -16.54 -7.33
N TYR A 161 -13.52 -15.39 -7.50
CA TYR A 161 -13.88 -14.15 -6.84
C TYR A 161 -14.37 -13.15 -7.88
N GLN A 162 -15.50 -12.52 -7.63
CA GLN A 162 -16.05 -11.47 -8.47
C GLN A 162 -16.52 -10.32 -7.61
N ASN A 163 -15.99 -9.14 -7.88
CA ASN A 163 -16.37 -7.91 -7.22
C ASN A 163 -16.97 -6.92 -8.22
N PHE A 164 -18.05 -6.32 -7.81
CA PHE A 164 -18.62 -5.14 -8.43
C PHE A 164 -18.91 -4.13 -7.33
N ASP A 165 -18.17 -3.02 -7.34
CA ASP A 165 -18.35 -1.93 -6.39
C ASP A 165 -18.69 -0.64 -7.14
N PRO A 166 -19.91 -0.10 -6.99
CA PRO A 166 -20.26 1.18 -7.57
C PRO A 166 -19.63 2.37 -6.81
N GLY A 167 -18.95 2.12 -5.67
CA GLY A 167 -18.47 3.16 -4.76
C GLY A 167 -19.60 3.79 -3.94
N THR A 168 -19.26 4.78 -3.14
CA THR A 168 -20.23 5.54 -2.31
C THR A 168 -20.80 6.76 -3.02
N GLN A 169 -20.24 7.11 -4.17
CA GLN A 169 -20.59 8.29 -4.97
C GLN A 169 -21.33 7.86 -6.23
N LYS A 170 -22.31 8.65 -6.64
CA LYS A 170 -22.98 8.47 -7.93
C LYS A 170 -22.06 9.00 -9.04
N GLN A 171 -21.50 8.12 -9.85
CA GLN A 171 -20.71 8.48 -11.03
C GLN A 171 -21.63 8.51 -12.26
N ARG A 172 -21.42 9.48 -13.16
CA ARG A 172 -22.25 9.61 -14.38
C ARG A 172 -21.69 8.82 -15.57
N TYR A 173 -20.42 8.50 -15.54
CA TYR A 173 -19.70 7.90 -16.68
C TYR A 173 -19.35 6.45 -16.49
N THR A 174 -19.38 5.96 -15.28
CA THR A 174 -19.10 4.55 -14.96
C THR A 174 -20.01 4.09 -13.83
N ASP A 175 -20.53 2.88 -13.96
CA ASP A 175 -21.40 2.27 -12.95
C ASP A 175 -20.59 1.65 -11.80
N PHE A 176 -19.26 1.74 -11.83
CA PHE A 176 -18.40 1.07 -10.85
C PHE A 176 -17.15 1.89 -10.51
N ALA A 177 -16.72 1.77 -9.27
CA ALA A 177 -15.44 2.21 -8.76
C ALA A 177 -14.38 1.11 -8.84
N ASP A 178 -14.78 -0.14 -8.67
CA ASP A 178 -13.94 -1.33 -8.87
C ASP A 178 -14.73 -2.49 -9.43
N ARG A 179 -14.15 -3.14 -10.45
CA ARG A 179 -14.65 -4.38 -11.02
C ARG A 179 -13.48 -5.35 -11.17
N THR A 180 -13.44 -6.33 -10.29
CA THR A 180 -12.33 -7.29 -10.22
C THR A 180 -12.86 -8.72 -10.27
N GLN A 181 -12.18 -9.57 -11.06
CA GLN A 181 -12.44 -10.99 -11.19
C GLN A 181 -11.14 -11.76 -11.01
N LEU A 182 -11.14 -12.75 -10.12
CA LEU A 182 -10.03 -13.68 -9.94
C LEU A 182 -10.53 -15.11 -10.12
N PHE A 183 -9.75 -15.91 -10.82
CA PHE A 183 -9.98 -17.34 -10.97
C PHE A 183 -8.73 -18.08 -10.53
N HIS A 184 -8.92 -19.10 -9.71
CA HIS A 184 -7.84 -19.96 -9.22
C HIS A 184 -8.19 -21.42 -9.56
N ALA A 185 -7.17 -22.18 -9.91
CA ALA A 185 -7.26 -23.62 -10.01
C ALA A 185 -5.98 -24.25 -9.47
N GLY A 186 -6.09 -25.40 -8.83
CA GLY A 186 -4.93 -26.05 -8.23
C GLY A 186 -5.06 -27.56 -8.20
N LEU A 187 -3.91 -28.22 -8.33
CA LEU A 187 -3.75 -29.65 -8.17
C LEU A 187 -2.65 -29.91 -7.14
N THR A 188 -2.94 -30.72 -6.14
CA THR A 188 -2.02 -31.06 -5.06
C THR A 188 -1.85 -32.58 -4.96
N HIS A 189 -0.61 -33.03 -4.79
CA HIS A 189 -0.28 -34.41 -4.52
C HIS A 189 0.49 -34.54 -3.20
N LEU A 190 0.02 -35.43 -2.32
CA LEU A 190 0.73 -35.82 -1.12
C LEU A 190 1.55 -37.09 -1.38
N PHE A 191 2.77 -37.10 -0.91
CA PHE A 191 3.67 -38.24 -1.05
C PHE A 191 4.45 -38.49 0.26
N ASN A 192 5.33 -39.46 0.28
CA ASN A 192 6.14 -39.80 1.46
C ASN A 192 5.28 -40.00 2.74
N LYS A 193 4.15 -40.71 2.63
CA LYS A 193 3.17 -40.95 3.73
C LYS A 193 2.65 -39.65 4.34
N GLY A 194 2.39 -38.62 3.51
CA GLY A 194 1.88 -37.32 3.93
C GLY A 194 2.96 -36.35 4.48
N ARG A 195 4.23 -36.73 4.51
CA ARG A 195 5.33 -35.86 4.91
C ARG A 195 5.85 -34.97 3.78
N GLY A 196 5.41 -35.23 2.56
CA GLY A 196 5.70 -34.43 1.39
C GLY A 196 4.43 -33.97 0.69
N LYS A 197 4.47 -32.80 0.10
CA LYS A 197 3.42 -32.26 -0.78
C LYS A 197 4.03 -31.53 -1.96
N VAL A 198 3.37 -31.62 -3.09
CA VAL A 198 3.62 -30.79 -4.26
C VAL A 198 2.29 -30.24 -4.75
N ALA A 199 2.23 -28.96 -5.07
CA ALA A 199 1.05 -28.32 -5.63
C ALA A 199 1.43 -27.44 -6.82
N LEU A 200 0.57 -27.46 -7.83
CA LEU A 200 0.61 -26.55 -8.97
C LEU A 200 -0.67 -25.72 -8.92
N LEU A 201 -0.52 -24.40 -8.85
CA LEU A 201 -1.63 -23.47 -8.75
C LEU A 201 -1.56 -22.49 -9.93
N TYR A 202 -2.71 -22.24 -10.53
CA TYR A 202 -2.91 -21.22 -11.54
C TYR A 202 -3.86 -20.17 -11.06
N LYS A 203 -3.54 -18.89 -11.32
CA LYS A 203 -4.42 -17.74 -11.07
C LYS A 203 -4.52 -16.88 -12.32
N TYR A 204 -5.73 -16.51 -12.66
CA TYR A 204 -6.04 -15.46 -13.62
C TYR A 204 -6.66 -14.28 -12.89
N SER A 205 -6.21 -13.06 -13.18
CA SER A 205 -6.80 -11.84 -12.66
C SER A 205 -7.19 -10.89 -13.78
N TYR A 206 -8.35 -10.31 -13.63
CA TYR A 206 -8.85 -9.22 -14.43
C TYR A 206 -9.42 -8.14 -13.51
N SER A 207 -8.98 -6.91 -13.69
CA SER A 207 -9.48 -5.78 -12.91
C SER A 207 -9.69 -4.58 -13.81
N LYS A 208 -10.74 -3.83 -13.53
CA LYS A 208 -11.07 -2.58 -14.19
C LYS A 208 -11.36 -1.51 -13.13
N ASN A 209 -10.65 -0.39 -13.22
CA ASN A 209 -10.76 0.70 -12.26
C ASN A 209 -10.69 2.05 -12.98
N PRO A 210 -11.64 2.97 -12.72
CA PRO A 210 -11.67 4.29 -13.37
C PRO A 210 -10.67 5.30 -12.79
N GLY A 211 -9.80 4.89 -11.86
CA GLY A 211 -8.81 5.77 -11.22
C GLY A 211 -9.22 6.29 -9.84
N ASN A 212 -8.38 7.17 -9.27
CA ASN A 212 -8.47 7.59 -7.87
C ASN A 212 -9.51 8.69 -7.57
N PHE A 213 -10.46 8.94 -8.45
CA PHE A 213 -11.48 9.99 -8.22
C PHE A 213 -12.44 9.68 -7.07
N ASN A 214 -12.54 8.41 -6.67
CA ASN A 214 -13.59 7.95 -5.77
C ASN A 214 -13.51 8.52 -4.36
N ASN A 215 -12.30 8.92 -3.92
CA ASN A 215 -12.07 9.42 -2.57
C ASN A 215 -11.49 10.84 -2.58
N GLN A 216 -11.76 11.63 -3.64
CA GLN A 216 -11.32 13.01 -3.74
C GLN A 216 -12.51 13.97 -3.79
N GLY A 217 -12.35 15.13 -3.20
CA GLY A 217 -13.34 16.20 -3.24
C GLY A 217 -12.82 17.50 -2.67
N PRO A 218 -13.50 18.61 -2.97
CA PRO A 218 -13.15 19.92 -2.44
C PRO A 218 -13.63 20.07 -0.99
N PHE A 219 -12.82 20.74 -0.18
CA PHE A 219 -13.16 21.15 1.18
C PHE A 219 -12.39 22.41 1.57
N ILE A 220 -12.79 23.04 2.66
CA ILE A 220 -12.16 24.24 3.20
C ILE A 220 -11.27 23.82 4.37
N TYR A 221 -10.00 24.23 4.32
CA TYR A 221 -9.07 24.14 5.44
C TYR A 221 -9.28 25.34 6.37
N ASN A 222 -9.65 25.12 7.64
CA ASN A 222 -10.04 26.19 8.54
C ASN A 222 -8.86 26.91 9.23
N GLY A 223 -7.63 26.40 9.05
CA GLY A 223 -6.41 26.95 9.66
C GLY A 223 -6.03 26.34 11.02
N ASP A 224 -6.94 25.60 11.64
CA ASP A 224 -6.77 24.94 12.94
C ASP A 224 -6.70 23.41 12.85
N GLY A 225 -6.44 22.89 11.66
CA GLY A 225 -6.42 21.45 11.36
C GLY A 225 -7.78 20.82 11.14
N SER A 226 -8.86 21.55 11.32
CA SER A 226 -10.20 21.14 10.96
C SER A 226 -10.53 21.49 9.50
N VAL A 227 -11.55 20.84 8.96
CA VAL A 227 -12.05 21.08 7.61
C VAL A 227 -13.55 21.33 7.63
N SER A 228 -14.03 22.11 6.65
CA SER A 228 -15.45 22.41 6.45
C SER A 228 -15.88 22.03 5.04
N GLU A 229 -17.18 21.79 4.84
CA GLU A 229 -17.75 21.55 3.53
C GLU A 229 -17.57 22.76 2.62
N PHE A 230 -17.15 22.53 1.39
CA PHE A 230 -17.09 23.56 0.37
C PHE A 230 -18.43 23.67 -0.35
N GLN A 231 -19.13 24.81 -0.23
CA GLN A 231 -20.41 25.10 -0.90
C GLN A 231 -21.43 23.95 -0.83
N GLY A 232 -21.49 23.25 0.31
CA GLY A 232 -22.39 22.10 0.51
C GLY A 232 -21.95 20.81 -0.18
N PHE A 233 -20.73 20.74 -0.72
CA PHE A 233 -20.18 19.51 -1.28
C PHE A 233 -19.97 18.47 -0.18
N LYS A 234 -20.69 17.36 -0.27
CA LYS A 234 -20.64 16.29 0.74
C LYS A 234 -19.60 15.26 0.37
N LEU A 235 -18.49 15.28 1.10
CA LEU A 235 -17.41 14.30 0.95
C LEU A 235 -17.95 12.86 1.14
N GLY A 236 -17.55 11.98 0.23
CA GLY A 236 -17.99 10.59 0.22
C GLY A 236 -19.37 10.33 -0.38
N ARG A 237 -20.11 11.37 -0.72
CA ARG A 237 -21.47 11.29 -1.29
C ARG A 237 -21.56 11.88 -2.68
N TYR A 238 -20.89 13.00 -2.91
CA TYR A 238 -20.93 13.71 -4.18
C TYR A 238 -19.75 13.31 -5.06
N SER A 239 -20.00 13.17 -6.35
CA SER A 239 -18.97 12.83 -7.31
C SER A 239 -18.16 14.06 -7.70
N TYR A 240 -16.85 13.95 -7.59
CA TYR A 240 -15.89 14.94 -8.10
C TYR A 240 -15.34 14.56 -9.48
N VAL A 241 -15.93 13.56 -10.11
CA VAL A 241 -15.64 13.18 -11.50
C VAL A 241 -16.35 14.15 -12.44
N PRO A 242 -15.64 14.71 -13.44
CA PRO A 242 -16.19 15.69 -14.37
C PRO A 242 -17.44 15.21 -15.10
N ASN A 243 -18.27 16.18 -15.54
CA ASN A 243 -19.49 15.95 -16.28
C ASN A 243 -19.27 15.89 -17.80
N GLY A 244 -18.18 15.37 -18.26
CA GLY A 244 -17.83 15.21 -19.68
C GLY A 244 -16.47 14.56 -19.75
N GLY A 245 -16.11 13.89 -20.85
CA GLY A 245 -15.00 13.05 -20.66
C GLY A 245 -14.16 12.62 -21.86
N HIS A 246 -14.16 13.37 -22.95
CA HIS A 246 -13.27 13.07 -24.08
C HIS A 246 -12.05 13.97 -24.03
N LEU A 247 -11.02 13.55 -23.29
CA LEU A 247 -9.81 14.34 -23.10
C LEU A 247 -8.72 13.88 -24.07
N ALA A 248 -8.28 14.77 -24.93
CA ALA A 248 -7.22 14.48 -25.87
C ALA A 248 -5.84 14.51 -25.19
N TYR A 249 -4.96 13.62 -25.62
CA TYR A 249 -3.56 13.58 -25.20
C TYR A 249 -2.67 13.05 -26.32
N TYR A 250 -1.36 13.29 -26.23
CA TYR A 250 -0.39 12.69 -27.12
C TYR A 250 0.28 11.48 -26.46
N ASP A 251 0.28 10.36 -27.17
CA ASP A 251 0.95 9.15 -26.72
C ASP A 251 2.46 9.35 -26.75
N VAL A 252 3.11 9.20 -25.62
CA VAL A 252 4.56 9.41 -25.48
C VAL A 252 5.39 8.44 -26.33
N MET A 253 4.82 7.31 -26.72
CA MET A 253 5.56 6.28 -27.49
C MET A 253 5.66 6.56 -28.97
N ASN A 254 4.70 7.26 -29.57
CA ASN A 254 4.62 7.41 -31.02
C ASN A 254 4.15 8.80 -31.50
N GLY A 255 3.79 9.68 -30.55
CA GLY A 255 3.29 11.03 -30.86
C GLY A 255 1.89 11.06 -31.46
N GLU A 256 1.16 9.95 -31.43
CA GLU A 256 -0.22 9.94 -31.92
C GLU A 256 -1.14 10.68 -30.94
N ARG A 257 -1.98 11.54 -31.49
CA ARG A 257 -3.05 12.17 -30.71
C ARG A 257 -4.14 11.17 -30.46
N ARG A 258 -4.45 10.90 -29.17
CA ARG A 258 -5.47 9.97 -28.72
C ARG A 258 -6.48 10.70 -27.85
N ILE A 259 -7.63 10.08 -27.66
CA ILE A 259 -8.67 10.57 -26.76
C ILE A 259 -8.85 9.55 -25.66
N TRP A 260 -8.79 10.01 -24.42
CA TRP A 260 -9.18 9.22 -23.26
C TRP A 260 -10.56 9.66 -22.76
N ASN A 261 -11.36 8.68 -22.39
CA ASN A 261 -12.71 8.87 -21.88
C ASN A 261 -12.79 8.38 -20.44
N PHE A 262 -13.41 9.11 -19.55
CA PHE A 262 -13.64 8.68 -18.16
C PHE A 262 -14.43 7.37 -18.05
N GLN A 263 -15.21 6.99 -19.04
CA GLN A 263 -15.86 5.68 -19.11
C GLN A 263 -14.88 4.54 -19.41
N GLU A 264 -13.76 4.84 -20.03
CA GLU A 264 -12.71 3.87 -20.38
C GLU A 264 -11.78 3.69 -19.18
N ALA A 265 -12.28 2.99 -18.16
CA ALA A 265 -11.46 2.61 -17.04
C ALA A 265 -10.28 1.75 -17.50
N MET A 266 -9.11 2.00 -16.92
CA MET A 266 -7.90 1.22 -17.20
C MET A 266 -8.08 -0.22 -16.76
N ASP A 267 -7.71 -1.14 -17.61
CA ASP A 267 -7.81 -2.56 -17.36
C ASP A 267 -6.45 -3.20 -17.02
N ASN A 268 -6.52 -4.22 -16.17
CA ASN A 268 -5.39 -5.03 -15.76
C ASN A 268 -5.70 -6.49 -16.05
N HIS A 269 -4.73 -7.19 -16.61
CA HIS A 269 -4.79 -8.62 -16.85
C HIS A 269 -3.49 -9.26 -16.40
N ALA A 270 -3.59 -10.34 -15.64
CA ALA A 270 -2.41 -11.12 -15.30
C ALA A 270 -2.74 -12.62 -15.23
N ASN A 271 -1.75 -13.42 -15.58
CA ASN A 271 -1.72 -14.86 -15.38
C ASN A 271 -0.60 -15.17 -14.40
N GLU A 272 -0.85 -16.04 -13.45
CA GLU A 272 0.12 -16.52 -12.50
C GLU A 272 0.14 -18.04 -12.48
N LEU A 273 1.34 -18.61 -12.45
CA LEU A 273 1.56 -20.03 -12.22
C LEU A 273 2.46 -20.16 -11.00
N ALA A 274 2.00 -20.87 -9.96
CA ALA A 274 2.78 -21.12 -8.75
C ALA A 274 3.01 -22.62 -8.54
N PHE A 275 4.23 -22.95 -8.17
CA PHE A 275 4.67 -24.29 -7.79
C PHE A 275 5.07 -24.28 -6.32
N LEU A 276 4.45 -25.15 -5.53
CA LEU A 276 4.73 -25.28 -4.10
C LEU A 276 5.20 -26.71 -3.83
N PHE A 277 6.33 -26.84 -3.16
CA PHE A 277 6.90 -28.12 -2.75
C PHE A 277 7.32 -28.05 -1.29
N GLU A 278 6.99 -29.08 -0.54
CA GLU A 278 7.47 -29.29 0.82
C GLU A 278 7.71 -30.77 1.05
N ASN A 279 8.83 -31.12 1.66
CA ASN A 279 9.10 -32.49 2.05
C ASN A 279 9.95 -32.55 3.33
N THR A 280 9.52 -33.39 4.25
CA THR A 280 10.30 -33.74 5.43
C THR A 280 10.96 -35.10 5.20
N PHE A 281 12.28 -35.07 5.04
CA PHE A 281 13.10 -36.27 4.83
C PHE A 281 13.33 -37.07 6.11
N ASN A 282 13.87 -38.27 5.96
CA ASN A 282 14.37 -39.03 7.09
C ASN A 282 15.46 -38.22 7.81
N LYS A 283 15.60 -38.39 9.13
CA LYS A 283 16.49 -37.57 9.98
C LYS A 283 16.06 -36.13 10.18
N GLY A 284 14.79 -35.76 9.82
CA GLY A 284 14.19 -34.47 10.18
C GLY A 284 14.67 -33.25 9.41
N TRP A 285 15.26 -33.41 8.23
CA TRP A 285 15.44 -32.33 7.29
C TRP A 285 14.12 -31.97 6.65
N LYS A 286 13.76 -30.69 6.64
CA LYS A 286 12.60 -30.17 5.93
C LYS A 286 13.08 -29.27 4.81
N TRP A 287 12.61 -29.54 3.59
CA TRP A 287 12.86 -28.68 2.42
C TRP A 287 11.53 -28.09 1.94
N VAL A 288 11.52 -26.77 1.79
CA VAL A 288 10.41 -26.00 1.20
C VAL A 288 10.93 -25.29 -0.04
N LEU A 289 10.25 -25.44 -1.15
CA LEU A 289 10.57 -24.74 -2.39
C LEU A 289 9.26 -24.17 -2.95
N ASN A 290 9.18 -22.85 -3.06
CA ASN A 290 8.05 -22.17 -3.68
C ASN A 290 8.56 -21.32 -4.85
N ALA A 291 7.91 -21.45 -6.00
CA ALA A 291 8.23 -20.68 -7.20
C ALA A 291 6.96 -20.12 -7.81
N LYS A 292 7.05 -18.93 -8.38
CA LYS A 292 5.92 -18.24 -9.00
C LYS A 292 6.37 -17.48 -10.25
N TYR A 293 5.58 -17.60 -11.30
CA TYR A 293 5.73 -16.79 -12.51
C TYR A 293 4.46 -15.97 -12.72
N ILE A 294 4.60 -14.67 -12.92
CA ILE A 294 3.50 -13.76 -13.25
C ILE A 294 3.78 -13.13 -14.62
N ASN A 295 2.79 -13.23 -15.52
CA ASN A 295 2.75 -12.50 -16.76
C ASN A 295 1.55 -11.54 -16.72
N ALA A 296 1.81 -10.24 -16.65
CA ALA A 296 0.82 -9.17 -16.69
C ALA A 296 1.00 -8.37 -18.00
N PRO A 297 0.32 -8.78 -19.09
CA PRO A 297 0.40 -8.07 -20.37
C PRO A 297 -0.26 -6.69 -20.33
N ARG A 298 -1.09 -6.42 -19.32
CA ARG A 298 -1.67 -5.12 -19.02
C ARG A 298 -1.64 -4.88 -17.52
N ALA A 299 -0.83 -3.92 -17.11
CA ALA A 299 -0.72 -3.41 -15.75
C ALA A 299 -0.92 -1.89 -15.82
N ASN A 300 -2.16 -1.48 -16.11
CA ASN A 300 -2.49 -0.09 -16.41
C ASN A 300 -3.18 0.56 -15.22
N TYR A 301 -2.94 1.85 -15.01
CA TYR A 301 -3.65 2.62 -13.99
C TYR A 301 -3.66 4.11 -14.35
N ILE A 302 -4.44 4.89 -13.60
CA ILE A 302 -4.58 6.33 -13.78
C ILE A 302 -4.24 7.01 -12.47
N ASP A 303 -3.43 8.06 -12.54
CA ASP A 303 -3.21 8.98 -11.43
C ASP A 303 -3.73 10.38 -11.77
N PHE A 304 -4.27 11.05 -10.76
CA PHE A 304 -4.75 12.42 -10.85
C PHE A 304 -4.06 13.28 -9.81
N GLY A 305 -3.60 14.46 -10.26
CA GLY A 305 -3.12 15.52 -9.38
C GLY A 305 -4.00 16.76 -9.52
N GLY A 306 -4.35 17.39 -8.40
CA GLY A 306 -5.00 18.71 -8.39
C GLY A 306 -3.99 19.82 -8.25
N SER A 307 -4.32 21.01 -8.76
CA SER A 307 -3.61 22.25 -8.48
C SER A 307 -4.37 23.11 -7.47
N THR A 308 -3.93 24.34 -7.31
CA THR A 308 -4.63 25.32 -6.49
C THR A 308 -6.05 25.59 -7.04
N ILE A 309 -7.05 25.61 -6.15
CA ILE A 309 -8.40 26.05 -6.48
C ILE A 309 -8.42 27.59 -6.45
N SER A 310 -8.81 28.19 -7.56
CA SER A 310 -8.87 29.63 -7.74
C SER A 310 -10.30 30.09 -8.04
N ASN A 311 -10.70 31.24 -7.50
CA ASN A 311 -11.99 31.88 -7.85
C ASN A 311 -11.73 32.92 -8.93
N ILE A 312 -12.28 32.72 -10.11
CA ILE A 312 -12.12 33.61 -11.26
C ILE A 312 -13.42 34.36 -11.57
N GLN A 313 -13.31 35.64 -11.91
CA GLN A 313 -14.46 36.51 -12.17
C GLN A 313 -14.61 36.90 -13.65
N ASN A 314 -13.54 36.82 -14.40
CA ASN A 314 -13.44 37.25 -15.81
C ASN A 314 -13.06 36.12 -16.77
N GLY A 315 -13.15 34.87 -16.32
CA GLY A 315 -12.79 33.71 -17.12
C GLY A 315 -11.27 33.47 -17.26
N VAL A 316 -10.41 34.32 -16.72
CA VAL A 316 -8.95 34.19 -16.95
C VAL A 316 -8.26 33.52 -15.75
N LEU A 317 -7.52 32.43 -16.02
CA LEU A 317 -6.62 31.75 -15.10
C LEU A 317 -5.34 31.35 -15.84
N ASP A 318 -4.18 31.59 -15.23
CA ASP A 318 -2.87 31.22 -15.77
C ASP A 318 -2.64 31.74 -17.23
N ASN A 319 -3.16 32.95 -17.54
CA ASN A 319 -3.20 33.56 -18.86
C ASN A 319 -4.11 32.87 -19.90
N TYR A 320 -4.92 31.92 -19.51
CA TYR A 320 -5.90 31.27 -20.38
C TYR A 320 -7.29 31.84 -20.14
N LEU A 321 -7.99 32.20 -21.23
CA LEU A 321 -9.42 32.47 -21.17
C LEU A 321 -10.17 31.14 -21.14
N LEU A 322 -10.74 30.81 -19.98
CA LEU A 322 -11.51 29.58 -19.74
C LEU A 322 -12.99 29.84 -19.99
N THR A 323 -13.64 28.99 -20.78
CA THR A 323 -15.06 29.09 -21.12
C THR A 323 -15.75 27.76 -20.99
N THR A 324 -17.07 27.79 -20.88
CA THR A 324 -17.89 26.59 -20.86
C THR A 324 -18.19 26.02 -22.24
N ASP A 325 -17.98 26.79 -23.29
CA ASP A 325 -18.24 26.45 -24.70
C ASP A 325 -16.96 26.46 -25.53
N ALA A 326 -16.98 25.72 -26.63
CA ALA A 326 -15.87 25.62 -27.57
C ALA A 326 -15.66 26.91 -28.39
N GLU A 327 -16.70 27.71 -28.58
CA GLU A 327 -16.66 28.96 -29.34
C GLU A 327 -15.99 30.09 -28.58
N GLY A 328 -15.88 29.98 -27.25
CA GLY A 328 -15.25 30.99 -26.41
C GLY A 328 -16.13 32.17 -26.07
N GLN A 329 -17.43 32.00 -26.19
CA GLN A 329 -18.38 33.08 -26.01
C GLN A 329 -18.86 33.24 -24.55
N ASN A 330 -18.72 32.15 -23.75
CA ASN A 330 -19.19 32.11 -22.37
C ASN A 330 -18.04 31.97 -21.39
N PRO A 331 -17.34 33.08 -21.01
CA PRO A 331 -16.29 33.05 -19.99
C PRO A 331 -16.81 32.45 -18.69
N PHE A 332 -16.06 31.53 -18.13
CA PHE A 332 -16.43 30.91 -16.87
C PHE A 332 -16.17 31.84 -15.69
N THR A 333 -17.12 31.90 -14.76
CA THR A 333 -16.94 32.59 -13.48
C THR A 333 -17.19 31.60 -12.33
N GLY A 334 -16.38 31.70 -11.27
CA GLY A 334 -16.48 30.83 -10.12
C GLY A 334 -15.18 30.10 -9.81
N TYR A 335 -15.28 29.02 -9.07
CA TYR A 335 -14.12 28.26 -8.63
C TYR A 335 -13.66 27.25 -9.70
N VAL A 336 -12.37 27.29 -9.99
CA VAL A 336 -11.70 26.44 -10.99
C VAL A 336 -10.54 25.71 -10.33
N GLU A 337 -10.36 24.45 -10.66
CA GLU A 337 -9.20 23.66 -10.33
C GLU A 337 -8.48 23.22 -11.62
N GLY A 338 -7.18 23.44 -11.68
CA GLY A 338 -6.32 22.81 -12.70
C GLY A 338 -6.04 21.37 -12.29
N ARG A 339 -6.19 20.44 -13.21
CA ARG A 339 -5.99 19.02 -12.96
C ARG A 339 -4.99 18.43 -13.92
N ARG A 340 -4.19 17.53 -13.40
CA ARG A 340 -3.21 16.75 -14.15
C ARG A 340 -3.65 15.32 -14.16
N THR A 341 -3.47 14.67 -15.30
CA THR A 341 -3.78 13.25 -15.45
C THR A 341 -2.56 12.54 -16.01
N TRP A 342 -2.21 11.41 -15.45
CA TRP A 342 -1.21 10.50 -15.96
C TRP A 342 -1.88 9.16 -16.29
N LEU A 343 -1.78 8.76 -17.55
CA LEU A 343 -2.21 7.46 -18.03
C LEU A 343 -1.00 6.54 -18.05
N HIS A 344 -0.97 5.56 -17.18
CA HIS A 344 0.14 4.63 -16.99
C HIS A 344 -0.16 3.31 -17.71
N PHE A 345 0.77 2.88 -18.56
CA PHE A 345 0.70 1.65 -19.33
C PHE A 345 1.89 0.76 -18.99
N GLY A 346 1.62 -0.43 -18.47
CA GLY A 346 2.65 -1.37 -18.05
C GLY A 346 2.47 -2.76 -18.63
N LYS A 347 3.61 -3.42 -18.92
CA LYS A 347 3.70 -4.86 -19.13
C LYS A 347 4.75 -5.41 -18.18
N VAL A 348 4.37 -6.41 -17.41
CA VAL A 348 5.23 -6.97 -16.36
C VAL A 348 5.36 -8.47 -16.54
N ASN A 349 6.58 -8.95 -16.42
CA ASN A 349 6.89 -10.37 -16.24
C ASN A 349 7.74 -10.51 -14.99
N SER A 350 7.38 -11.40 -14.10
CA SER A 350 8.20 -11.68 -12.93
C SER A 350 8.30 -13.18 -12.65
N PHE A 351 9.47 -13.58 -12.20
CA PHE A 351 9.74 -14.92 -11.69
C PHE A 351 10.29 -14.78 -10.27
N MET A 352 9.72 -15.49 -9.35
CA MET A 352 10.13 -15.49 -7.94
C MET A 352 10.25 -16.91 -7.44
N LEU A 353 11.36 -17.20 -6.78
CA LEU A 353 11.64 -18.49 -6.18
C LEU A 353 12.20 -18.29 -4.78
N THR A 354 11.72 -19.09 -3.83
CA THR A 354 12.27 -19.22 -2.48
C THR A 354 12.50 -20.71 -2.22
N SER A 355 13.70 -21.08 -1.79
CA SER A 355 14.05 -22.43 -1.37
C SER A 355 14.63 -22.38 0.03
N GLU A 356 14.06 -23.11 0.97
CA GLU A 356 14.48 -23.16 2.37
C GLU A 356 14.74 -24.59 2.82
N LEU A 357 15.83 -24.79 3.49
CA LEU A 357 16.20 -26.03 4.14
C LEU A 357 16.26 -25.82 5.65
N GLU A 358 15.42 -26.52 6.38
CA GLU A 358 15.31 -26.44 7.85
C GLU A 358 15.83 -27.72 8.52
N LYS A 359 16.44 -27.55 9.69
CA LYS A 359 16.89 -28.66 10.52
C LYS A 359 16.88 -28.29 12.00
N GLN A 360 16.30 -29.19 12.82
CA GLN A 360 16.46 -29.15 14.27
C GLN A 360 17.74 -29.93 14.65
N LEU A 361 18.66 -29.27 15.33
CA LEU A 361 19.92 -29.82 15.84
C LEU A 361 20.05 -29.54 17.34
N GLY A 362 19.59 -30.49 18.17
CA GLY A 362 19.49 -30.25 19.61
C GLY A 362 18.64 -29.01 19.93
N ASN A 363 19.26 -28.05 20.59
CA ASN A 363 18.64 -26.78 20.98
C ASN A 363 18.64 -25.71 19.86
N HIS A 364 19.14 -26.01 18.67
CA HIS A 364 19.23 -25.11 17.52
C HIS A 364 18.23 -25.50 16.44
N LYS A 365 17.49 -24.54 15.90
CA LYS A 365 16.69 -24.69 14.68
C LYS A 365 17.32 -23.85 13.59
N LEU A 366 18.06 -24.50 12.71
CA LEU A 366 18.73 -23.86 11.57
C LEU A 366 17.78 -23.77 10.38
N ARG A 367 17.82 -22.66 9.66
CA ARG A 367 17.15 -22.45 8.39
C ARG A 367 18.11 -21.77 7.41
N LEU A 368 18.43 -22.46 6.33
CA LEU A 368 19.18 -21.94 5.20
C LEU A 368 18.21 -21.67 4.06
N GLY A 369 18.24 -20.47 3.50
CA GLY A 369 17.35 -20.08 2.43
C GLY A 369 18.05 -19.41 1.26
N LEU A 370 17.46 -19.57 0.08
CA LEU A 370 17.86 -18.94 -1.17
C LEU A 370 16.62 -18.29 -1.79
N ASN A 371 16.76 -17.04 -2.24
CA ASN A 371 15.77 -16.36 -3.07
C ASN A 371 16.38 -16.02 -4.42
N GLU A 372 15.61 -16.22 -5.49
CA GLU A 372 15.89 -15.71 -6.83
C GLU A 372 14.65 -15.00 -7.32
N TRP A 373 14.69 -13.67 -7.43
CA TRP A 373 13.57 -12.85 -7.85
C TRP A 373 13.95 -12.00 -9.05
N TYR A 374 13.33 -12.29 -10.18
CA TYR A 374 13.50 -11.59 -11.44
C TYR A 374 12.25 -10.81 -11.80
N TYR A 375 12.41 -9.57 -12.26
CA TYR A 375 11.36 -8.67 -12.67
C TYR A 375 11.73 -7.99 -13.98
N HIS A 376 10.84 -8.04 -14.95
CA HIS A 376 10.97 -7.32 -16.21
C HIS A 376 9.80 -6.37 -16.38
N LEU A 377 10.10 -5.13 -16.72
CA LEU A 377 9.17 -4.03 -16.87
C LEU A 377 9.29 -3.41 -18.25
N ASN A 378 8.16 -3.16 -18.91
CA ASN A 378 8.03 -2.25 -20.02
C ASN A 378 6.90 -1.28 -19.67
N TYR A 379 7.24 -0.05 -19.36
CA TYR A 379 6.35 0.93 -18.77
C TYR A 379 6.52 2.29 -19.40
N HIS A 380 5.41 2.97 -19.61
CA HIS A 380 5.39 4.39 -19.97
C HIS A 380 4.13 5.06 -19.41
N SER A 381 4.18 6.37 -19.28
CA SER A 381 3.00 7.19 -18.98
C SER A 381 2.91 8.36 -19.96
N SER A 382 1.68 8.70 -20.32
CA SER A 382 1.36 9.96 -21.03
C SER A 382 0.60 10.87 -20.08
N SER A 383 0.88 12.14 -20.13
CA SER A 383 0.28 13.12 -19.21
C SER A 383 -0.36 14.28 -19.97
N PHE A 384 -1.38 14.85 -19.36
CA PHE A 384 -2.06 16.05 -19.86
C PHE A 384 -2.67 16.85 -18.71
N GLN A 385 -2.95 18.11 -18.97
CA GLN A 385 -3.58 19.01 -18.01
C GLN A 385 -4.93 19.51 -18.54
N TRP A 386 -5.84 19.82 -17.66
CA TRP A 386 -7.16 20.36 -17.95
C TRP A 386 -7.67 21.17 -16.77
N TYR A 387 -8.64 22.04 -17.02
CA TYR A 387 -9.29 22.85 -16.00
C TYR A 387 -10.76 22.47 -15.86
N ALA A 388 -11.27 22.46 -14.64
CA ALA A 388 -12.68 22.19 -14.38
C ALA A 388 -13.23 23.08 -13.28
N SER A 389 -14.54 23.29 -13.32
CA SER A 389 -15.27 23.89 -12.22
C SER A 389 -15.14 23.04 -10.95
N VAL A 390 -15.32 23.66 -9.78
CA VAL A 390 -15.25 22.96 -8.49
C VAL A 390 -16.65 22.75 -7.97
N GLY A 391 -17.03 21.50 -7.69
CA GLY A 391 -18.35 21.13 -7.21
C GLY A 391 -18.72 19.70 -7.59
N GLU A 392 -19.98 19.34 -7.40
CA GLU A 392 -20.50 18.04 -7.83
C GLU A 392 -20.54 17.97 -9.37
N TYR A 393 -20.00 16.90 -9.95
CA TYR A 393 -19.88 16.70 -11.40
C TYR A 393 -19.24 17.90 -12.11
N PRO A 394 -17.98 18.20 -11.85
CA PRO A 394 -17.29 19.35 -12.45
C PRO A 394 -17.45 19.43 -13.96
N THR A 395 -17.59 20.63 -14.49
CA THR A 395 -17.58 20.88 -15.93
C THR A 395 -16.15 21.13 -16.38
N ILE A 396 -15.69 20.39 -17.39
CA ILE A 396 -14.38 20.63 -18.01
C ILE A 396 -14.49 21.87 -18.89
N LEU A 397 -13.54 22.79 -18.72
CA LEU A 397 -13.51 24.09 -19.40
C LEU A 397 -12.65 24.04 -20.64
N TYR A 398 -12.98 24.87 -21.63
CA TYR A 398 -12.17 25.11 -22.82
C TYR A 398 -11.18 26.25 -22.56
N GLY A 399 -9.97 26.11 -23.09
CA GLY A 399 -8.95 27.14 -23.09
C GLY A 399 -8.22 27.24 -24.42
N ASN A 400 -7.58 28.37 -24.70
CA ASN A 400 -6.73 28.52 -25.86
C ASN A 400 -5.31 28.05 -25.52
N TYR A 401 -4.96 26.85 -25.96
CA TYR A 401 -3.67 26.23 -25.65
C TYR A 401 -2.77 26.21 -26.90
N TYR A 402 -1.53 26.60 -26.71
CA TYR A 402 -0.53 26.46 -27.75
C TYR A 402 -0.07 25.00 -27.84
N ASN A 403 -0.14 24.45 -29.04
CA ASN A 403 0.35 23.12 -29.33
C ASN A 403 1.72 23.22 -30.00
N PRO A 404 2.80 22.86 -29.30
CA PRO A 404 4.15 22.98 -29.82
C PRO A 404 4.44 22.01 -30.98
N PHE A 405 3.63 20.98 -31.20
CA PHE A 405 3.78 20.01 -32.30
C PHE A 405 3.33 20.60 -33.64
N THR A 406 2.26 21.32 -33.60
CA THR A 406 1.68 21.91 -34.78
C THR A 406 2.03 23.37 -34.90
N ALA A 407 2.72 23.95 -33.90
CA ALA A 407 3.00 25.38 -33.76
C ALA A 407 1.72 26.24 -33.89
N THR A 408 0.58 25.73 -33.41
CA THR A 408 -0.72 26.40 -33.51
C THR A 408 -1.34 26.55 -32.12
N THR A 409 -2.14 27.60 -31.95
CA THR A 409 -3.02 27.77 -30.79
C THR A 409 -4.40 27.32 -31.19
N SER A 410 -4.99 26.44 -30.42
CA SER A 410 -6.36 25.94 -30.61
C SER A 410 -7.14 25.97 -29.32
N ARG A 411 -8.47 26.07 -29.46
CA ARG A 411 -9.37 26.02 -28.33
C ARG A 411 -9.76 24.58 -28.06
N THR A 412 -9.35 24.06 -26.91
CA THR A 412 -9.55 22.65 -26.51
C THR A 412 -9.86 22.56 -25.02
N GLN A 413 -10.34 21.40 -24.59
CA GLN A 413 -10.56 21.09 -23.16
C GLN A 413 -9.28 20.63 -22.47
N THR A 414 -8.26 20.24 -23.20
CA THR A 414 -7.01 19.73 -22.66
C THR A 414 -5.82 20.45 -23.21
N TYR A 415 -4.91 20.67 -22.34
CA TYR A 415 -3.51 20.94 -22.60
C TYR A 415 -2.87 19.58 -22.90
N ASP A 416 -3.01 19.13 -24.15
CA ASP A 416 -2.90 17.70 -24.50
C ASP A 416 -1.48 17.24 -24.87
N PHE A 417 -0.46 18.08 -24.67
CA PHE A 417 0.92 17.70 -24.89
C PHE A 417 1.61 17.31 -23.58
N ASN A 418 2.58 16.41 -23.69
CA ASN A 418 3.29 15.79 -22.55
C ASN A 418 4.25 16.78 -21.81
N GLU A 419 3.78 17.97 -21.47
CA GLU A 419 4.59 18.99 -20.80
C GLU A 419 4.95 18.62 -19.35
N LEU A 420 4.24 17.65 -18.79
CA LEU A 420 4.24 17.35 -17.37
C LEU A 420 4.98 16.06 -17.03
N SER A 421 6.16 15.86 -17.61
CA SER A 421 7.03 14.74 -17.26
C SER A 421 6.42 13.37 -17.56
N PRO A 422 6.25 13.00 -18.83
CA PRO A 422 5.95 11.62 -19.17
C PRO A 422 7.05 10.70 -18.65
N GLU A 423 6.69 9.50 -18.32
CA GLU A 423 7.60 8.52 -17.74
C GLU A 423 7.87 7.40 -18.75
N TYR A 424 9.08 6.89 -18.75
CA TYR A 424 9.44 5.72 -19.54
C TYR A 424 10.50 4.89 -18.83
N THR A 425 10.23 3.60 -18.69
CA THR A 425 11.21 2.65 -18.20
C THR A 425 11.01 1.28 -18.86
N LYS A 426 12.06 0.76 -19.46
CA LYS A 426 12.08 -0.60 -20.02
C LYS A 426 13.33 -1.31 -19.53
N GLY A 427 13.17 -2.41 -18.82
CA GLY A 427 14.31 -3.12 -18.30
C GLY A 427 13.97 -4.25 -17.35
N SER A 428 14.97 -4.67 -16.61
CA SER A 428 14.84 -5.74 -15.64
C SER A 428 15.65 -5.49 -14.39
N GLU A 429 15.19 -6.06 -13.29
CA GLU A 429 16.00 -6.23 -12.08
C GLU A 429 15.98 -7.67 -11.62
N ASN A 430 17.06 -8.06 -10.97
CA ASN A 430 17.27 -9.38 -10.41
C ASN A 430 17.82 -9.26 -8.99
N LYS A 431 17.30 -10.08 -8.09
CA LYS A 431 17.73 -10.21 -6.68
C LYS A 431 18.02 -11.66 -6.40
N LEU A 432 19.30 -12.00 -6.30
CA LEU A 432 19.76 -13.30 -5.84
C LEU A 432 20.22 -13.17 -4.40
N ALA A 433 19.60 -13.88 -3.47
CA ALA A 433 19.93 -13.78 -2.06
C ALA A 433 20.12 -15.14 -1.39
N LEU A 434 21.09 -15.20 -0.50
CA LEU A 434 21.30 -16.29 0.42
C LEU A 434 21.13 -15.80 1.85
N TYR A 435 20.45 -16.57 2.69
CA TYR A 435 20.25 -16.25 4.09
C TYR A 435 20.31 -17.46 5.00
N LEU A 436 20.73 -17.22 6.23
CA LEU A 436 20.80 -18.22 7.30
C LEU A 436 20.19 -17.64 8.56
N THR A 437 19.36 -18.42 9.24
CA THR A 437 18.87 -18.10 10.58
C THR A 437 19.08 -19.28 11.51
N ASP A 438 19.34 -18.98 12.78
CA ASP A 438 19.34 -19.96 13.87
C ASP A 438 18.43 -19.49 14.99
N THR A 439 17.58 -20.36 15.43
CA THR A 439 16.82 -20.20 16.67
C THR A 439 17.43 -21.10 17.73
N TRP A 440 18.07 -20.51 18.71
CA TRP A 440 18.82 -21.19 19.75
C TRP A 440 18.12 -21.06 21.10
N GLN A 441 17.71 -22.20 21.67
CA GLN A 441 17.26 -22.29 23.07
C GLN A 441 18.49 -22.43 23.97
N VAL A 442 19.07 -21.28 24.38
CA VAL A 442 20.32 -21.24 25.18
C VAL A 442 20.13 -21.89 26.53
N THR A 443 19.04 -21.54 27.21
CA THR A 443 18.58 -22.14 28.47
C THR A 443 17.06 -22.27 28.42
N PRO A 444 16.40 -22.97 29.37
CA PRO A 444 14.95 -22.97 29.43
C PRO A 444 14.30 -21.57 29.54
N LYS A 445 15.08 -20.57 30.00
CA LYS A 445 14.64 -19.17 30.17
C LYS A 445 15.09 -18.23 29.08
N LEU A 446 16.16 -18.53 28.34
CA LEU A 446 16.75 -17.66 27.33
C LEU A 446 16.67 -18.30 25.96
N ARG A 447 16.00 -17.63 25.06
CA ARG A 447 15.94 -17.95 23.66
C ARG A 447 16.52 -16.81 22.82
N LEU A 448 17.34 -17.17 21.84
CA LEU A 448 17.87 -16.25 20.84
C LEU A 448 17.41 -16.68 19.44
N LEU A 449 17.14 -15.73 18.57
CA LEU A 449 17.06 -15.90 17.13
C LEU A 449 18.04 -14.92 16.52
N TYR A 450 18.90 -15.40 15.64
CA TYR A 450 19.81 -14.54 14.90
C TYR A 450 19.96 -15.03 13.48
N GLY A 451 20.31 -14.14 12.59
CA GLY A 451 20.50 -14.49 11.19
C GLY A 451 20.98 -13.34 10.33
N GLY A 452 21.36 -13.71 9.14
CA GLY A 452 21.85 -12.78 8.14
C GLY A 452 21.40 -13.15 6.73
N ARG A 453 21.31 -12.17 5.89
CA ARG A 453 21.01 -12.23 4.46
C ARG A 453 22.04 -11.45 3.68
N LEU A 454 22.47 -12.00 2.57
CA LEU A 454 23.30 -11.33 1.57
C LEU A 454 22.57 -11.41 0.23
N GLU A 455 22.43 -10.27 -0.45
CA GLU A 455 21.67 -10.15 -1.69
C GLU A 455 22.52 -9.46 -2.76
N TYR A 456 22.72 -10.14 -3.87
CA TYR A 456 23.23 -9.53 -5.09
C TYR A 456 22.05 -8.94 -5.88
N TYR A 457 22.10 -7.61 -6.07
CA TYR A 457 21.10 -6.84 -6.79
C TYR A 457 21.66 -6.36 -8.12
N ARG A 458 20.98 -6.68 -9.20
CA ARG A 458 21.30 -6.18 -10.55
C ARG A 458 20.09 -5.54 -11.17
N MET A 459 20.28 -4.34 -11.72
CA MET A 459 19.28 -3.62 -12.50
C MET A 459 19.89 -3.19 -13.84
N SER A 460 19.09 -3.29 -14.91
CA SER A 460 19.40 -2.74 -16.22
C SER A 460 18.12 -2.19 -16.83
N ALA A 461 18.09 -0.90 -17.08
CA ALA A 461 16.91 -0.23 -17.62
C ALA A 461 17.29 0.82 -18.68
N ASP A 462 16.47 0.89 -19.73
CA ASP A 462 16.39 2.05 -20.59
C ASP A 462 15.36 3.00 -19.97
N GLN A 463 15.75 4.21 -19.67
CA GLN A 463 14.89 5.20 -19.06
C GLN A 463 15.12 6.56 -19.72
N ILE A 464 14.14 7.43 -19.65
CA ILE A 464 14.28 8.81 -20.04
C ILE A 464 14.18 9.65 -18.79
N ALA A 465 15.31 10.26 -18.42
CA ALA A 465 15.35 11.25 -17.34
C ALA A 465 14.91 12.59 -17.92
N LEU A 466 13.71 13.02 -17.57
CA LEU A 466 13.13 14.19 -18.19
C LEU A 466 12.97 15.33 -17.20
N SER A 467 13.84 16.29 -17.31
CA SER A 467 13.56 17.63 -16.85
C SER A 467 12.91 18.41 -17.99
N ARG A 468 11.60 18.41 -18.09
CA ARG A 468 10.78 19.10 -19.10
C ARG A 468 11.05 18.72 -20.56
N TYR A 469 10.08 18.03 -21.07
CA TYR A 469 9.98 17.66 -22.47
C TYR A 469 9.38 18.79 -23.27
N ASN A 470 10.17 19.48 -24.03
CA ASN A 470 9.65 20.26 -25.17
C ASN A 470 9.53 19.40 -26.43
N GLY A 471 9.41 18.12 -26.28
CA GLY A 471 9.26 17.19 -27.39
C GLY A 471 8.47 16.00 -26.88
N PHE A 472 7.94 15.33 -27.44
CA PHE A 472 6.69 14.90 -27.85
C PHE A 472 6.51 13.41 -27.69
N TYR A 473 7.49 12.63 -28.10
CA TYR A 473 7.44 11.19 -28.03
C TYR A 473 8.86 10.61 -28.14
N ILE A 474 9.00 9.39 -27.70
CA ILE A 474 10.27 8.67 -27.72
C ILE A 474 10.70 8.45 -29.17
N GLY A 475 11.93 8.89 -29.52
CA GLY A 475 12.44 8.92 -30.89
C GLY A 475 12.07 10.16 -31.68
N GLY A 476 11.24 11.06 -31.13
CA GLY A 476 10.95 12.37 -31.72
C GLY A 476 12.07 13.36 -31.48
N THR A 477 12.10 14.41 -32.29
CA THR A 477 13.07 15.50 -32.20
C THR A 477 12.36 16.73 -31.66
N ASN A 478 12.94 17.39 -30.65
CA ASN A 478 12.38 18.61 -30.08
C ASN A 478 12.65 19.83 -30.96
N ALA A 479 12.13 20.99 -30.56
CA ALA A 479 12.28 22.24 -31.28
C ALA A 479 13.77 22.68 -31.46
N ASP A 480 14.65 22.24 -30.57
CA ASP A 480 16.10 22.51 -30.61
C ASP A 480 16.86 21.48 -31.48
N GLY A 481 16.17 20.57 -32.14
CA GLY A 481 16.77 19.55 -32.99
C GLY A 481 17.34 18.35 -32.22
N VAL A 482 17.04 18.20 -30.92
CA VAL A 482 17.52 17.11 -30.10
C VAL A 482 16.55 15.94 -30.15
N THR A 483 17.05 14.77 -30.57
CA THR A 483 16.27 13.53 -30.57
C THR A 483 16.14 12.95 -29.14
N ILE A 484 14.93 12.64 -28.77
CA ILE A 484 14.60 12.07 -27.46
C ILE A 484 14.81 10.57 -27.50
N ALA A 485 15.86 10.11 -26.86
CA ALA A 485 16.21 8.69 -26.77
C ALA A 485 16.39 8.23 -25.34
N PRO A 486 15.98 6.98 -25.02
CA PRO A 486 16.25 6.40 -23.71
C PRO A 486 17.74 6.27 -23.44
N GLY A 487 18.15 6.63 -22.23
CA GLY A 487 19.48 6.33 -21.71
C GLY A 487 19.52 4.97 -21.03
N ARG A 488 20.64 4.27 -21.15
CA ARG A 488 20.86 2.97 -20.48
C ARG A 488 21.45 3.19 -19.09
N VAL A 489 20.76 2.68 -18.07
CA VAL A 489 21.23 2.63 -16.67
C VAL A 489 21.49 1.20 -16.28
N ILE A 490 22.69 0.91 -15.76
CA ILE A 490 23.06 -0.41 -15.25
C ILE A 490 23.63 -0.24 -13.84
N LYS A 491 23.06 -0.98 -12.88
CA LYS A 491 23.52 -0.98 -11.50
C LYS A 491 23.72 -2.42 -11.02
N ASN A 492 24.86 -2.67 -10.38
CA ASN A 492 25.17 -3.95 -9.72
C ASN A 492 25.59 -3.61 -8.30
N LYS A 493 24.89 -4.12 -7.31
CA LYS A 493 25.08 -3.76 -5.91
C LYS A 493 24.92 -4.98 -5.00
N LEU A 494 25.47 -4.87 -3.81
CA LEU A 494 25.32 -5.85 -2.75
C LEU A 494 24.51 -5.24 -1.61
N ASN A 495 23.39 -5.86 -1.27
CA ASN A 495 22.57 -5.56 -0.11
C ASN A 495 22.78 -6.60 0.98
N TYR A 496 22.51 -6.23 2.22
CA TYR A 496 22.54 -7.17 3.34
C TYR A 496 21.41 -6.86 4.33
N ALA A 497 21.01 -7.88 5.07
CA ALA A 497 20.21 -7.73 6.28
C ALA A 497 20.79 -8.63 7.38
N ALA A 498 20.62 -8.21 8.63
CA ALA A 498 20.96 -9.00 9.79
C ALA A 498 19.96 -8.75 10.92
N THR A 499 19.71 -9.77 11.73
CA THR A 499 18.85 -9.68 12.91
C THR A 499 19.40 -10.46 14.08
N ILE A 500 19.19 -9.92 15.27
CA ILE A 500 19.32 -10.66 16.53
C ILE A 500 18.13 -10.32 17.40
N GLN A 501 17.47 -11.35 17.93
CA GLN A 501 16.31 -11.23 18.81
C GLN A 501 16.53 -12.09 20.03
N GLY A 502 16.21 -11.56 21.21
CA GLY A 502 16.33 -12.26 22.47
C GLY A 502 15.03 -12.18 23.29
N SER A 503 14.65 -13.29 23.91
CA SER A 503 13.63 -13.32 24.94
C SER A 503 14.16 -14.01 26.19
N TYR A 504 13.97 -13.38 27.34
CA TYR A 504 14.39 -13.90 28.63
C TYR A 504 13.22 -13.96 29.62
N ALA A 505 12.84 -15.16 30.02
CA ALA A 505 11.79 -15.41 31.00
C ALA A 505 12.36 -15.29 32.42
N LEU A 506 12.12 -14.16 33.08
CA LEU A 506 12.50 -14.01 34.49
C LEU A 506 11.69 -14.95 35.37
N THR A 507 10.38 -14.98 35.12
CA THR A 507 9.41 -15.90 35.73
C THR A 507 8.54 -16.53 34.63
N ASN A 508 7.65 -17.45 35.00
CA ASN A 508 6.66 -18.02 34.07
C ASN A 508 5.65 -17.01 33.51
N LYS A 509 5.58 -15.82 34.12
CA LYS A 509 4.60 -14.77 33.76
C LYS A 509 5.24 -13.49 33.26
N PHE A 510 6.51 -13.23 33.56
CA PHE A 510 7.16 -11.96 33.29
C PHE A 510 8.55 -12.18 32.70
N GLY A 511 8.92 -11.35 31.74
CA GLY A 511 10.26 -11.39 31.14
C GLY A 511 10.57 -10.19 30.28
N PHE A 512 11.72 -10.26 29.61
CA PHE A 512 12.30 -9.20 28.79
C PHE A 512 12.37 -9.62 27.31
N LEU A 513 12.28 -8.63 26.44
CA LEU A 513 12.40 -8.75 25.00
C LEU A 513 13.41 -7.74 24.48
N ALA A 514 14.24 -8.13 23.55
CA ALA A 514 15.09 -7.22 22.81
C ALA A 514 15.31 -7.72 21.40
N ASP A 515 15.35 -6.80 20.43
CA ASP A 515 15.80 -7.12 19.08
C ASP A 515 16.56 -5.96 18.44
N ALA A 516 17.48 -6.32 17.55
CA ALA A 516 18.16 -5.39 16.66
C ALA A 516 18.18 -6.00 15.27
N THR A 517 17.72 -5.22 14.30
CA THR A 517 17.62 -5.63 12.89
C THR A 517 18.14 -4.51 12.01
N VAL A 518 18.88 -4.84 10.98
CA VAL A 518 19.27 -3.89 9.95
C VAL A 518 19.00 -4.50 8.58
N ALA A 519 18.48 -3.69 7.65
CA ALA A 519 18.40 -4.05 6.24
C ALA A 519 18.89 -2.89 5.38
N THR A 520 19.41 -3.24 4.20
CA THR A 520 19.92 -2.27 3.24
C THR A 520 19.32 -2.53 1.87
N ARG A 521 19.15 -1.44 1.11
CA ARG A 521 18.73 -1.50 -0.29
C ARG A 521 19.29 -0.32 -1.09
N TYR A 522 19.30 -0.46 -2.39
CA TYR A 522 19.52 0.63 -3.33
C TYR A 522 18.22 0.98 -4.03
N PRO A 523 18.12 2.18 -4.67
CA PRO A 523 17.02 2.52 -5.56
C PRO A 523 16.77 1.42 -6.58
N ARG A 524 15.50 1.10 -6.81
CA ARG A 524 15.02 0.01 -7.67
C ARG A 524 14.64 0.53 -9.06
N ILE A 525 14.30 -0.38 -9.97
CA ILE A 525 13.85 -0.01 -11.32
C ILE A 525 12.60 0.89 -11.29
N SER A 526 11.71 0.72 -10.31
CA SER A 526 10.54 1.57 -10.12
C SER A 526 10.87 3.02 -9.80
N ASP A 527 12.02 3.28 -9.17
CA ASP A 527 12.46 4.63 -8.83
C ASP A 527 12.99 5.40 -10.05
N TYR A 528 13.10 4.72 -11.20
CA TYR A 528 13.48 5.28 -12.50
C TYR A 528 12.30 5.48 -13.46
N ALA A 529 11.08 5.34 -13.00
CA ALA A 529 9.90 5.53 -13.83
C ALA A 529 9.78 6.97 -14.35
N GLY A 530 10.12 7.96 -13.49
CA GLY A 530 10.19 9.37 -13.85
C GLY A 530 11.62 9.86 -14.05
N THR A 531 11.99 10.95 -13.37
CA THR A 531 13.32 11.57 -13.49
C THR A 531 14.46 10.64 -13.03
N GLY A 532 14.15 9.70 -12.16
CA GLY A 532 15.13 8.79 -11.59
C GLY A 532 16.14 9.46 -10.64
N PRO A 533 16.80 8.71 -9.78
CA PRO A 533 17.87 9.24 -8.94
C PRO A 533 19.11 9.56 -9.78
N THR A 534 19.72 10.72 -9.49
CA THR A 534 21.04 11.06 -10.02
C THR A 534 22.12 10.12 -9.47
N GLU A 535 23.33 10.14 -10.03
CA GLU A 535 24.45 9.36 -9.49
C GLU A 535 24.77 9.72 -8.03
N GLU A 536 24.62 10.99 -7.64
CA GLU A 536 24.79 11.44 -6.27
C GLU A 536 23.71 10.93 -5.33
N GLN A 537 22.46 10.83 -5.82
CA GLN A 537 21.32 10.31 -5.09
C GLN A 537 21.30 8.77 -5.03
N TYR A 538 22.00 8.09 -5.92
CA TYR A 538 22.04 6.63 -5.96
C TYR A 538 22.90 6.07 -4.82
N LYS A 539 22.40 6.22 -3.59
CA LYS A 539 23.07 5.79 -2.35
C LYS A 539 22.35 4.59 -1.74
N ARG A 540 23.11 3.84 -0.94
CA ARG A 540 22.54 2.75 -0.14
C ARG A 540 21.63 3.31 0.94
N VAL A 541 20.36 2.94 0.91
CA VAL A 541 19.43 3.15 2.01
C VAL A 541 19.70 2.11 3.07
N THR A 542 19.86 2.54 4.32
CA THR A 542 20.05 1.66 5.48
C THR A 542 18.93 1.92 6.49
N ILE A 543 18.33 0.83 6.96
CA ILE A 543 17.21 0.88 7.91
C ILE A 543 17.57 0.03 9.12
N PRO A 544 18.15 0.59 10.19
CA PRO A 544 18.28 -0.06 11.48
C PRO A 544 16.99 0.06 12.29
N LEU A 545 16.60 -1.01 12.96
CA LEU A 545 15.51 -1.10 13.92
C LEU A 545 16.05 -1.73 15.21
N ILE A 546 15.92 -1.07 16.34
CA ILE A 546 16.28 -1.57 17.66
C ILE A 546 15.09 -1.45 18.57
N ARG A 547 14.75 -2.52 19.28
CA ARG A 547 13.65 -2.53 20.24
C ARG A 547 14.05 -3.24 21.52
N GLY A 548 13.48 -2.78 22.64
CA GLY A 548 13.64 -3.41 23.94
C GLY A 548 12.43 -3.19 24.81
N GLY A 549 12.07 -4.17 25.64
CA GLY A 549 10.88 -4.06 26.46
C GLY A 549 10.63 -5.26 27.35
N ILE A 550 9.41 -5.29 27.88
CA ILE A 550 8.93 -6.29 28.80
C ILE A 550 7.66 -6.96 28.29
N TYR A 551 7.43 -8.16 28.76
CA TYR A 551 6.14 -8.82 28.64
C TYR A 551 5.64 -9.33 29.99
N TYR A 552 4.30 -9.37 30.14
CA TYR A 552 3.62 -10.01 31.24
C TYR A 552 2.44 -10.83 30.74
N LYS A 553 2.32 -12.06 31.21
CA LYS A 553 1.26 -12.97 30.79
C LYS A 553 0.67 -13.76 31.95
N ASN A 554 -0.64 -13.75 32.06
CA ASN A 554 -1.39 -14.61 32.98
C ASN A 554 -2.65 -15.16 32.29
N SER A 555 -3.62 -15.69 33.06
CA SER A 555 -4.84 -16.31 32.50
C SER A 555 -5.80 -15.34 31.81
N TRP A 556 -5.72 -14.04 32.12
CA TRP A 556 -6.67 -13.03 31.63
C TRP A 556 -6.00 -11.80 30.98
N LEU A 557 -4.69 -11.69 31.09
CA LEU A 557 -3.93 -10.57 30.53
C LEU A 557 -2.65 -11.07 29.85
N ASP A 558 -2.45 -10.68 28.59
CA ASP A 558 -1.19 -10.77 27.87
C ASP A 558 -0.78 -9.36 27.49
N LEU A 559 0.32 -8.85 28.06
CA LEU A 559 0.80 -7.47 27.90
C LEU A 559 2.22 -7.49 27.35
N THR A 560 2.48 -6.63 26.39
CA THR A 560 3.82 -6.34 25.86
C THR A 560 4.01 -4.84 25.78
N SER A 561 5.14 -4.33 26.29
CA SER A 561 5.50 -2.90 26.22
C SER A 561 6.93 -2.76 25.76
N MET A 562 7.15 -2.02 24.66
CA MET A 562 8.45 -1.90 24.00
C MET A 562 8.78 -0.45 23.65
N ILE A 563 10.03 -0.07 23.86
CA ILE A 563 10.63 1.13 23.28
C ILE A 563 11.32 0.72 21.98
N SER A 564 11.22 1.55 20.97
CA SER A 564 11.81 1.30 19.65
C SER A 564 12.55 2.51 19.12
N TYR A 565 13.63 2.26 18.41
CA TYR A 565 14.29 3.24 17.55
C TYR A 565 14.41 2.65 16.15
N ILE A 566 13.91 3.39 15.16
CA ILE A 566 14.05 3.06 13.75
C ILE A 566 14.55 4.27 12.99
N SER A 567 15.41 4.06 12.00
CA SER A 567 15.81 5.14 11.10
C SER A 567 15.87 4.66 9.65
N LYS A 568 15.87 5.60 8.72
CA LYS A 568 16.03 5.35 7.29
C LYS A 568 16.94 6.43 6.72
N SER A 569 18.10 6.02 6.21
CA SER A 569 19.08 6.93 5.62
C SER A 569 18.86 7.12 4.12
N ASN A 570 19.44 8.21 3.59
CA ASN A 570 19.54 8.47 2.15
C ASN A 570 18.18 8.43 1.43
N ASN A 571 17.13 8.99 2.05
CA ASN A 571 15.89 9.29 1.33
C ASN A 571 16.16 10.42 0.33
N ILE A 572 15.44 10.41 -0.77
CA ILE A 572 15.60 11.37 -1.86
C ILE A 572 14.36 12.25 -1.90
N ASP A 573 14.56 13.57 -2.09
CA ASP A 573 13.50 14.52 -2.36
C ASP A 573 13.97 15.61 -3.33
N GLN A 574 13.03 16.36 -3.88
CA GLN A 574 13.26 17.51 -4.75
C GLN A 574 12.38 18.66 -4.31
N GLN A 575 12.97 19.83 -4.13
CA GLN A 575 12.25 21.05 -3.79
C GLN A 575 12.47 22.12 -4.85
N ASN A 576 11.38 22.73 -5.34
CA ASN A 576 11.44 23.86 -6.24
C ASN A 576 11.42 25.16 -5.43
N LEU A 577 12.52 25.89 -5.48
CA LEU A 577 12.67 27.18 -4.82
C LEU A 577 12.51 28.31 -5.85
N THR A 578 11.57 29.20 -5.60
CA THR A 578 11.32 30.36 -6.46
C THR A 578 11.85 31.64 -5.80
N ASN A 579 12.64 32.40 -6.53
CA ASN A 579 13.22 33.64 -6.04
C ASN A 579 12.12 34.68 -5.76
N PRO A 580 11.99 35.18 -4.52
CA PRO A 580 11.04 36.24 -4.22
C PRO A 580 11.24 37.47 -5.10
N GLY A 581 10.17 37.94 -5.74
CA GLY A 581 10.20 39.13 -6.59
C GLY A 581 10.70 38.90 -8.04
N THR A 582 11.00 37.64 -8.39
CA THR A 582 11.29 37.24 -9.78
C THR A 582 10.53 35.94 -10.09
N SER A 583 10.52 35.52 -11.35
CA SER A 583 9.97 34.22 -11.76
C SER A 583 11.06 33.13 -11.82
N GLU A 584 12.31 33.44 -11.44
CA GLU A 584 13.39 32.45 -11.45
C GLU A 584 13.13 31.35 -10.42
N SER A 585 13.09 30.11 -10.90
CA SER A 585 12.93 28.93 -10.05
C SER A 585 14.08 27.94 -10.25
N LYS A 586 14.59 27.38 -9.17
CA LYS A 586 15.64 26.37 -9.20
C LYS A 586 15.22 25.15 -8.41
N THR A 587 15.43 23.98 -9.00
CA THR A 587 15.20 22.68 -8.33
C THR A 587 16.42 22.31 -7.50
N VAL A 588 16.20 22.03 -6.23
CA VAL A 588 17.21 21.52 -5.29
C VAL A 588 16.96 20.05 -5.05
N LEU A 589 17.98 19.24 -5.28
CA LEU A 589 17.97 17.81 -4.98
C LEU A 589 18.46 17.60 -3.55
N LEU A 590 17.70 16.87 -2.77
CA LEU A 590 17.95 16.61 -1.35
C LEU A 590 18.19 15.12 -1.10
N ILE A 591 19.13 14.84 -0.20
CA ILE A 591 19.34 13.52 0.38
C ILE A 591 19.27 13.69 1.89
N TYR A 592 18.29 13.07 2.51
CA TYR A 592 17.98 13.26 3.92
C TYR A 592 17.76 11.92 4.64
N ASN A 593 17.69 11.99 5.95
CA ASN A 593 17.42 10.82 6.79
C ASN A 593 16.12 11.05 7.59
N ILE A 594 15.56 9.95 8.06
CA ILE A 594 14.45 9.94 9.02
C ILE A 594 14.90 9.10 10.20
N HIS A 595 14.54 9.52 11.42
CA HIS A 595 14.69 8.71 12.62
C HIS A 595 13.45 8.85 13.50
N THR A 596 13.06 7.77 14.13
CA THR A 596 11.87 7.70 14.97
C THR A 596 12.17 6.99 16.28
N LEU A 597 11.94 7.68 17.37
CA LEU A 597 11.81 7.07 18.70
C LEU A 597 10.34 6.72 18.92
N GLY A 598 10.06 5.51 19.36
CA GLY A 598 8.71 5.04 19.61
C GLY A 598 8.57 4.28 20.92
N TRP A 599 7.36 4.26 21.42
CA TRP A 599 6.91 3.41 22.54
C TRP A 599 5.57 2.79 22.19
N THR A 600 5.50 1.46 22.23
CA THR A 600 4.28 0.72 21.90
C THR A 600 3.95 -0.21 23.05
N THR A 601 2.72 -0.14 23.51
CA THR A 601 2.15 -1.08 24.48
C THR A 601 0.92 -1.74 23.88
N SER A 602 0.88 -3.06 23.93
CA SER A 602 -0.22 -3.88 23.45
C SER A 602 -0.67 -4.82 24.57
N ALA A 603 -1.99 -4.98 24.73
CA ALA A 603 -2.59 -5.83 25.72
C ALA A 603 -3.75 -6.63 25.14
N GLU A 604 -3.80 -7.94 25.48
CA GLU A 604 -4.98 -8.78 25.33
C GLU A 604 -5.58 -9.07 26.70
N ILE A 605 -6.86 -8.83 26.81
CA ILE A 605 -7.56 -8.84 28.09
C ILE A 605 -8.81 -9.72 27.95
N ASP A 606 -8.81 -10.88 28.63
CA ASP A 606 -9.89 -11.85 28.71
C ASP A 606 -10.43 -11.93 30.15
N PRO A 607 -11.09 -10.90 30.70
CA PRO A 607 -11.40 -10.78 32.13
C PRO A 607 -12.47 -11.76 32.57
N PHE A 608 -13.36 -12.19 31.67
CA PHE A 608 -14.40 -13.17 31.91
C PHE A 608 -14.78 -13.90 30.61
N LYS A 609 -15.45 -15.03 30.75
CA LYS A 609 -15.79 -15.90 29.63
C LYS A 609 -16.61 -15.19 28.56
N GLY A 610 -16.12 -15.24 27.33
CA GLY A 610 -16.79 -14.70 26.15
C GLY A 610 -16.46 -13.24 25.85
N PHE A 611 -15.89 -12.50 26.78
CA PHE A 611 -15.38 -11.15 26.50
C PHE A 611 -13.89 -11.21 26.16
N HIS A 612 -13.50 -10.40 25.18
CA HIS A 612 -12.14 -10.25 24.77
C HIS A 612 -11.91 -8.80 24.31
N LEU A 613 -10.84 -8.19 24.79
CA LEU A 613 -10.43 -6.85 24.43
C LEU A 613 -8.96 -6.86 24.01
N HIS A 614 -8.69 -6.42 22.79
CA HIS A 614 -7.37 -5.98 22.39
C HIS A 614 -7.25 -4.46 22.58
N ALA A 615 -6.15 -4.03 23.16
CA ALA A 615 -5.80 -2.62 23.33
C ALA A 615 -4.37 -2.36 22.85
N LEU A 616 -4.18 -1.32 22.06
CA LEU A 616 -2.89 -0.86 21.56
C LEU A 616 -2.73 0.62 21.79
N PHE A 617 -1.58 1.00 22.29
CA PHE A 617 -1.12 2.38 22.34
C PHE A 617 0.26 2.49 21.70
N THR A 618 0.44 3.42 20.79
CA THR A 618 1.75 3.79 20.22
C THR A 618 1.93 5.29 20.30
N TRP A 619 3.04 5.70 20.91
CA TRP A 619 3.60 7.02 20.77
C TRP A 619 4.87 6.94 19.94
N GLN A 620 5.05 7.87 19.01
CA GLN A 620 6.22 7.92 18.14
C GLN A 620 6.59 9.35 17.77
N LYS A 621 7.88 9.60 17.59
CA LYS A 621 8.41 10.90 17.20
C LYS A 621 9.27 10.75 15.94
N PRO A 622 8.67 10.71 14.74
CA PRO A 622 9.40 10.66 13.48
C PRO A 622 9.95 12.04 13.14
N GLN A 623 11.25 12.16 12.92
CA GLN A 623 11.89 13.43 12.62
C GLN A 623 12.81 13.32 11.41
N TYR A 624 12.86 14.41 10.63
CA TYR A 624 13.86 14.58 9.59
C TYR A 624 15.23 14.88 10.17
N SER A 625 16.28 14.50 9.45
CA SER A 625 17.66 14.92 9.72
C SER A 625 18.46 15.00 8.42
N ASN A 626 19.42 15.91 8.36
CA ASN A 626 20.15 16.28 7.14
C ASN A 626 19.23 16.77 6.02
N TYR A 627 18.05 17.29 6.36
CA TYR A 627 17.12 17.85 5.39
C TYR A 627 17.36 19.35 5.25
N ASN A 628 18.48 19.69 4.62
CA ASN A 628 18.89 21.08 4.40
C ASN A 628 19.56 21.23 3.05
N ALA A 629 19.26 22.31 2.36
CA ALA A 629 19.91 22.72 1.13
C ALA A 629 19.74 24.22 0.92
N SER A 630 20.60 24.81 0.10
CA SER A 630 20.50 26.21 -0.29
C SER A 630 20.79 26.37 -1.77
N VAL A 631 20.18 27.39 -2.37
CA VAL A 631 20.40 27.78 -3.77
C VAL A 631 20.58 29.28 -3.86
N THR A 632 21.55 29.72 -4.66
CA THR A 632 21.75 31.13 -5.01
C THR A 632 21.21 31.38 -6.41
N PHE A 633 20.37 32.38 -6.53
CA PHE A 633 19.76 32.82 -7.78
C PHE A 633 20.70 33.79 -8.56
N ASN A 634 20.35 34.06 -9.81
CA ASN A 634 21.19 34.90 -10.69
C ASN A 634 21.36 36.32 -10.18
N ASN A 635 20.42 36.84 -9.41
CA ASN A 635 20.50 38.15 -8.78
C ASN A 635 21.30 38.16 -7.46
N GLY A 636 21.90 37.02 -7.06
CA GLY A 636 22.65 36.87 -5.81
C GLY A 636 21.81 36.54 -4.57
N ASN A 637 20.49 36.55 -4.67
CA ASN A 637 19.63 36.11 -3.57
C ASN A 637 19.84 34.63 -3.26
N THR A 638 19.86 34.28 -1.99
CA THR A 638 19.96 32.88 -1.54
C THR A 638 18.70 32.47 -0.81
N MET A 639 18.15 31.32 -1.18
CA MET A 639 17.09 30.64 -0.42
C MET A 639 17.58 29.32 0.14
N SER A 640 17.09 28.97 1.32
CA SER A 640 17.45 27.73 1.99
C SER A 640 16.19 26.96 2.37
N VAL A 641 16.26 25.65 2.23
CA VAL A 641 15.32 24.69 2.83
C VAL A 641 15.98 24.10 4.06
N ASN A 642 15.30 24.08 5.17
CA ASN A 642 15.74 23.37 6.37
C ASN A 642 14.52 22.78 7.08
N ALA A 643 14.48 21.46 7.18
CA ALA A 643 13.46 20.72 7.95
C ALA A 643 14.10 19.82 9.02
N ASP A 644 15.36 20.06 9.40
CA ASP A 644 16.03 19.28 10.45
C ASP A 644 15.26 19.34 11.75
N ASN A 645 15.06 18.17 12.37
CA ASN A 645 14.27 17.95 13.59
C ASN A 645 12.76 18.24 13.49
N MET A 646 12.24 18.61 12.32
CA MET A 646 10.80 18.69 12.07
C MET A 646 10.19 17.30 12.02
N ILE A 647 8.92 17.21 12.44
CA ILE A 647 8.16 15.96 12.39
C ILE A 647 7.88 15.59 10.94
N VAL A 648 8.06 14.32 10.61
CA VAL A 648 7.81 13.80 9.26
C VAL A 648 6.33 13.92 8.92
N LYS A 649 6.05 14.45 7.72
CA LYS A 649 4.69 14.64 7.21
C LYS A 649 3.91 13.34 7.18
N GLU A 650 2.60 13.45 7.39
CA GLU A 650 1.60 12.37 7.26
C GLU A 650 1.77 11.20 8.25
N ILE A 651 2.75 11.24 9.13
CA ILE A 651 2.93 10.21 10.16
C ILE A 651 2.34 10.70 11.49
N PRO A 652 1.29 10.07 12.01
CA PRO A 652 0.71 10.43 13.29
C PRO A 652 1.66 10.05 14.45
N GLN A 653 1.76 10.94 15.44
CA GLN A 653 2.60 10.68 16.62
C GLN A 653 1.93 9.78 17.66
N ILE A 654 0.60 9.70 17.63
CA ILE A 654 -0.19 8.89 18.56
C ILE A 654 -1.11 7.98 17.74
N LEU A 655 -1.10 6.70 18.10
CA LEU A 655 -2.01 5.67 17.58
C LEU A 655 -2.62 4.92 18.75
N ILE A 656 -3.94 4.77 18.76
CA ILE A 656 -4.67 4.01 19.79
C ILE A 656 -5.61 3.04 19.09
N GLU A 657 -5.67 1.81 19.57
CA GLU A 657 -6.66 0.83 19.10
C GLU A 657 -7.36 0.18 20.29
N PHE A 658 -8.68 0.01 20.18
CA PHE A 658 -9.51 -0.76 21.09
C PHE A 658 -10.44 -1.65 20.30
N ASP A 659 -10.30 -2.95 20.47
CA ASP A 659 -11.06 -3.95 19.72
C ASP A 659 -11.82 -4.89 20.70
N PRO A 660 -12.90 -4.40 21.37
CA PRO A 660 -13.70 -5.26 22.22
C PRO A 660 -14.56 -6.22 21.40
N SER A 661 -14.66 -7.44 21.85
CA SER A 661 -15.60 -8.40 21.29
C SER A 661 -16.22 -9.27 22.39
N TYR A 662 -17.49 -9.66 22.18
CA TYR A 662 -18.25 -10.47 23.11
C TYR A 662 -18.99 -11.61 22.43
N GLN A 663 -18.78 -12.81 22.91
CA GLN A 663 -19.51 -14.00 22.50
C GLN A 663 -20.84 -14.05 23.28
N VAL A 664 -21.88 -13.43 22.72
CA VAL A 664 -23.21 -13.31 23.34
C VAL A 664 -23.84 -14.69 23.57
N SER A 665 -23.64 -15.58 22.60
CA SER A 665 -24.05 -16.99 22.70
C SER A 665 -23.08 -17.86 21.87
N LYS A 666 -23.29 -19.19 21.89
CA LYS A 666 -22.48 -20.09 21.02
C LYS A 666 -22.59 -19.75 19.53
N ALA A 667 -23.68 -19.08 19.13
CA ALA A 667 -24.00 -18.77 17.75
C ALA A 667 -23.77 -17.29 17.39
N VAL A 668 -23.73 -16.37 18.35
CA VAL A 668 -23.71 -14.92 18.09
C VAL A 668 -22.50 -14.29 18.75
N ARG A 669 -21.71 -13.57 17.95
CA ARG A 669 -20.60 -12.74 18.41
C ARG A 669 -20.83 -11.29 17.96
N ALA A 670 -20.68 -10.33 18.87
CA ALA A 670 -20.61 -8.90 18.58
C ALA A 670 -19.17 -8.41 18.76
N TRP A 671 -18.78 -7.42 17.97
CA TRP A 671 -17.45 -6.85 18.03
C TRP A 671 -17.48 -5.37 17.60
N LEU A 672 -16.49 -4.62 18.11
CA LEU A 672 -16.21 -3.23 17.72
C LEU A 672 -14.70 -3.10 17.49
N SER A 673 -14.31 -2.08 16.74
CA SER A 673 -12.91 -1.67 16.57
C SER A 673 -12.86 -0.15 16.47
N PHE A 674 -12.07 0.47 17.34
CA PHE A 674 -11.84 1.89 17.40
C PHE A 674 -10.36 2.14 17.21
N ARG A 675 -10.00 2.92 16.19
CA ARG A 675 -8.62 3.30 15.89
C ARG A 675 -8.49 4.81 15.83
N TYR A 676 -7.70 5.37 16.71
CA TYR A 676 -7.40 6.78 16.71
C TYR A 676 -6.05 7.02 16.03
N PHE A 677 -6.06 7.87 15.04
CA PHE A 677 -4.87 8.44 14.42
C PHE A 677 -4.72 9.88 14.90
N GLY A 678 -3.61 10.19 15.55
CA GLY A 678 -3.32 11.53 16.04
C GLY A 678 -3.10 12.52 14.89
N LYS A 679 -2.90 13.77 15.25
CA LYS A 679 -2.59 14.87 14.33
C LYS A 679 -1.42 14.50 13.41
N THR A 680 -1.54 14.87 12.12
CA THR A 680 -0.50 14.73 11.10
C THR A 680 -0.15 16.08 10.50
N TYR A 681 1.13 16.35 10.28
CA TYR A 681 1.57 17.55 9.58
C TYR A 681 1.47 17.37 8.06
N ALA A 682 1.12 18.45 7.36
CA ALA A 682 0.91 18.48 5.91
C ALA A 682 2.02 19.23 5.17
N ASN A 683 2.97 19.86 5.87
CA ASN A 683 4.12 20.51 5.26
C ASN A 683 5.40 20.34 6.08
N LEU A 684 6.55 20.66 5.50
CA LEU A 684 7.88 20.48 6.09
C LEU A 684 8.13 21.36 7.34
N GLN A 685 7.47 22.50 7.43
CA GLN A 685 7.70 23.50 8.51
C GLN A 685 6.70 23.35 9.66
N GLU A 686 5.93 22.25 9.71
CA GLU A 686 4.90 22.00 10.74
C GLU A 686 3.85 23.13 10.87
N ALA A 687 3.70 23.93 9.81
CA ALA A 687 2.77 25.04 9.79
C ALA A 687 1.32 24.59 9.55
N PHE A 688 1.16 23.54 8.74
CA PHE A 688 -0.12 22.96 8.41
C PHE A 688 -0.24 21.55 8.95
N TYR A 689 -1.42 21.24 9.47
CA TYR A 689 -1.71 19.92 10.03
C TYR A 689 -3.20 19.61 9.87
N PHE A 690 -3.53 18.34 9.88
CA PHE A 690 -4.89 17.85 10.01
C PHE A 690 -5.08 17.24 11.40
N ASN A 691 -6.22 17.54 12.02
CA ASN A 691 -6.56 17.01 13.33
C ASN A 691 -6.67 15.49 13.31
N GLY A 692 -6.40 14.89 14.47
CA GLY A 692 -6.57 13.46 14.65
C GLY A 692 -8.03 13.02 14.44
N HIS A 693 -8.21 11.79 14.00
CA HIS A 693 -9.53 11.23 13.73
C HIS A 693 -9.62 9.76 14.18
N TRP A 694 -10.86 9.30 14.33
CA TRP A 694 -11.18 7.92 14.61
C TRP A 694 -11.61 7.19 13.35
N GLU A 695 -11.02 6.03 13.10
CA GLU A 695 -11.62 5.02 12.23
C GLU A 695 -12.38 4.03 13.10
N THR A 696 -13.64 3.79 12.79
CA THR A 696 -14.52 3.01 13.67
C THR A 696 -15.27 1.95 12.89
N PHE A 697 -15.26 0.74 13.41
CA PHE A 697 -15.89 -0.42 12.81
C PHE A 697 -16.66 -1.20 13.87
N GLY A 698 -17.63 -1.98 13.44
CA GLY A 698 -18.32 -2.91 14.33
C GLY A 698 -19.17 -3.89 13.57
N GLY A 699 -19.59 -4.92 14.23
CA GLY A 699 -20.46 -5.90 13.59
C GLY A 699 -20.96 -6.99 14.50
N VAL A 700 -21.90 -7.74 13.95
CA VAL A 700 -22.49 -8.93 14.56
C VAL A 700 -22.38 -10.09 13.59
N ASN A 701 -21.83 -11.19 14.05
CA ASN A 701 -21.75 -12.43 13.29
C ASN A 701 -22.67 -13.47 13.94
N TRP A 702 -23.52 -14.08 13.14
CA TRP A 702 -24.46 -15.10 13.54
C TRP A 702 -24.21 -16.41 12.79
N GLN A 703 -23.79 -17.44 13.51
CA GLN A 703 -23.71 -18.81 13.02
C GLN A 703 -25.09 -19.44 13.11
N VAL A 704 -25.89 -19.34 12.05
CA VAL A 704 -27.28 -19.84 11.98
C VAL A 704 -27.33 -21.35 12.22
N ASN A 705 -26.41 -22.07 11.58
CA ASN A 705 -26.19 -23.50 11.75
C ASN A 705 -24.76 -23.88 11.37
N LYS A 706 -24.39 -25.16 11.35
CA LYS A 706 -23.02 -25.61 11.01
C LYS A 706 -22.54 -25.22 9.62
N ARG A 707 -23.45 -24.85 8.72
CA ARG A 707 -23.14 -24.55 7.31
C ARG A 707 -23.31 -23.07 6.97
N LEU A 708 -24.26 -22.37 7.58
CA LEU A 708 -24.64 -20.99 7.26
C LEU A 708 -24.21 -20.04 8.36
N SER A 709 -23.46 -19.01 7.96
CA SER A 709 -23.12 -17.84 8.77
C SER A 709 -23.64 -16.58 8.10
N LEU A 710 -24.16 -15.64 8.88
CA LEU A 710 -24.58 -14.32 8.44
C LEU A 710 -23.81 -13.25 9.23
N GLY A 711 -23.55 -12.11 8.60
CA GLY A 711 -22.89 -10.98 9.24
C GLY A 711 -23.53 -9.66 8.85
N VAL A 712 -23.52 -8.72 9.78
CA VAL A 712 -23.79 -7.31 9.54
C VAL A 712 -22.63 -6.54 10.14
N ASP A 713 -21.98 -5.75 9.32
CA ASP A 713 -20.82 -4.96 9.71
C ASP A 713 -21.07 -3.48 9.38
N VAL A 714 -20.46 -2.59 10.13
CA VAL A 714 -20.55 -1.15 9.93
C VAL A 714 -19.13 -0.58 9.84
N VAL A 715 -18.88 0.20 8.82
CA VAL A 715 -17.63 0.95 8.61
C VAL A 715 -17.89 2.43 8.86
N ASN A 716 -16.97 3.08 9.56
CA ASN A 716 -17.04 4.49 9.91
C ASN A 716 -18.31 4.85 10.70
N ILE A 717 -18.48 4.18 11.86
CA ILE A 717 -19.65 4.34 12.75
C ILE A 717 -19.88 5.82 13.11
N PHE A 718 -18.83 6.60 13.33
CA PHE A 718 -18.93 8.01 13.68
C PHE A 718 -19.10 8.93 12.46
N ASN A 719 -19.08 8.38 11.25
CA ASN A 719 -19.22 9.11 10.00
C ASN A 719 -18.26 10.30 9.89
N VAL A 720 -17.03 10.14 10.33
CA VAL A 720 -16.01 11.19 10.23
C VAL A 720 -15.50 11.29 8.80
N ALA A 721 -15.26 12.50 8.31
CA ALA A 721 -14.73 12.71 6.96
C ALA A 721 -13.26 12.27 6.85
N GLY A 722 -12.45 12.46 7.89
CA GLY A 722 -11.02 12.14 7.89
C GLY A 722 -10.28 12.79 6.71
N ALA A 723 -10.72 13.98 6.30
CA ALA A 723 -10.18 14.66 5.13
C ALA A 723 -8.71 15.05 5.35
N LYS A 724 -7.89 14.82 4.33
CA LYS A 724 -6.49 15.22 4.28
C LYS A 724 -6.09 15.61 2.86
N GLY A 725 -5.08 16.44 2.72
CA GLY A 725 -4.59 16.86 1.40
C GLY A 725 -3.29 17.64 1.52
N THR A 726 -2.81 18.16 0.39
CA THR A 726 -1.62 18.97 0.28
C THR A 726 -2.00 20.38 -0.16
N ILE A 727 -1.45 21.39 0.48
CA ILE A 727 -1.55 22.78 0.05
C ILE A 727 -0.38 23.05 -0.89
N ASN A 728 -0.66 23.23 -2.16
CA ASN A 728 0.37 23.44 -3.17
C ASN A 728 1.23 24.67 -2.87
N GLY A 729 2.55 24.54 -3.01
CA GLY A 729 3.51 25.61 -2.74
C GLY A 729 3.70 25.94 -1.25
N SER A 730 3.11 25.16 -0.34
CA SER A 730 3.15 25.44 1.10
C SER A 730 4.31 24.78 1.85
N GLU A 731 5.16 24.01 1.20
CA GLU A 731 6.18 23.18 1.86
C GLU A 731 7.10 23.98 2.80
N LEU A 732 7.43 25.21 2.41
CA LEU A 732 8.30 26.11 3.14
C LEU A 732 7.57 27.20 3.95
N VAL A 733 6.23 27.18 3.92
CA VAL A 733 5.45 28.15 4.71
C VAL A 733 5.65 27.88 6.20
N THR A 734 6.04 28.90 6.93
CA THR A 734 6.29 28.83 8.36
C THR A 734 5.02 29.04 9.19
N LYS A 735 5.06 28.73 10.48
CA LYS A 735 3.94 28.95 11.41
C LYS A 735 3.51 30.42 11.47
N ALA A 736 4.41 31.37 11.23
CA ALA A 736 4.10 32.80 11.23
C ALA A 736 3.15 33.20 10.09
N ASP A 737 3.24 32.50 8.95
CA ASP A 737 2.45 32.76 7.76
C ASP A 737 1.25 31.83 7.60
N ALA A 738 1.11 30.81 8.46
CA ALA A 738 0.07 29.79 8.37
C ALA A 738 -1.35 30.38 8.43
N SER A 739 -1.56 31.45 9.17
CA SER A 739 -2.88 32.10 9.31
C SER A 739 -3.44 32.64 7.98
N LYS A 740 -2.58 32.93 7.01
CA LYS A 740 -2.99 33.39 5.66
C LYS A 740 -3.73 32.31 4.87
N TYR A 741 -3.66 31.06 5.31
CA TYR A 741 -4.29 29.90 4.66
C TYR A 741 -5.57 29.45 5.37
N ALA A 742 -6.00 30.14 6.41
CA ALA A 742 -7.33 29.91 6.99
C ALA A 742 -8.40 30.23 5.95
N GLY A 743 -9.32 29.29 5.72
CA GLY A 743 -10.31 29.40 4.62
C GLY A 743 -9.79 28.95 3.25
N TYR A 744 -8.57 28.40 3.16
CA TYR A 744 -8.03 27.89 1.90
C TYR A 744 -8.87 26.71 1.37
N ILE A 745 -9.25 26.81 0.09
CA ILE A 745 -10.02 25.79 -0.58
C ILE A 745 -9.07 24.83 -1.27
N MET A 746 -9.21 23.55 -0.97
CA MET A 746 -8.33 22.50 -1.51
C MET A 746 -9.15 21.28 -1.90
N SER A 747 -8.61 20.46 -2.80
CA SER A 747 -9.08 19.10 -3.01
C SER A 747 -8.17 18.10 -2.31
N GLY A 748 -8.74 17.02 -1.83
CA GLY A 748 -7.98 16.00 -1.13
C GLY A 748 -8.76 14.71 -0.92
N ASN A 749 -8.12 13.78 -0.20
CA ASN A 749 -8.67 12.46 0.09
C ASN A 749 -9.50 12.49 1.39
N TYR A 750 -10.46 11.58 1.48
CA TYR A 750 -11.30 11.39 2.65
C TYR A 750 -11.65 9.91 2.87
N LEU A 751 -12.17 9.60 4.05
CA LEU A 751 -12.64 8.26 4.39
C LEU A 751 -13.99 7.95 3.75
N ARG A 752 -14.30 6.68 3.55
CA ARG A 752 -15.65 6.24 3.19
C ARG A 752 -16.65 6.74 4.24
N PRO A 753 -17.83 7.21 3.84
CA PRO A 753 -18.87 7.60 4.79
C PRO A 753 -19.38 6.37 5.55
N PHE A 754 -20.23 6.60 6.56
CA PHE A 754 -20.93 5.53 7.26
C PHE A 754 -21.49 4.50 6.28
N THR A 755 -21.05 3.26 6.40
CA THR A 755 -21.38 2.17 5.47
C THR A 755 -21.86 0.95 6.26
N VAL A 756 -23.04 0.43 5.91
CA VAL A 756 -23.53 -0.84 6.43
C VAL A 756 -23.26 -1.92 5.41
N GLU A 757 -22.63 -2.98 5.85
CA GLU A 757 -22.21 -4.13 5.04
C GLU A 757 -22.91 -5.40 5.52
N PHE A 758 -23.26 -6.26 4.60
CA PHE A 758 -23.92 -7.54 4.86
C PHE A 758 -23.07 -8.66 4.29
N SER A 759 -23.01 -9.76 5.00
CA SER A 759 -22.28 -10.93 4.54
C SER A 759 -23.06 -12.24 4.80
N ALA A 760 -22.89 -13.20 3.91
CA ALA A 760 -23.39 -14.54 4.06
C ALA A 760 -22.31 -15.56 3.62
N SER A 761 -22.10 -16.61 4.39
CA SER A 761 -21.15 -17.68 4.08
C SER A 761 -21.84 -19.03 4.23
N LEU A 762 -21.82 -19.81 3.15
CA LEU A 762 -22.35 -21.17 3.11
C LEU A 762 -21.22 -22.17 2.90
N LYS A 763 -21.11 -23.15 3.80
CA LYS A 763 -20.15 -24.28 3.71
C LYS A 763 -20.90 -25.60 3.52
N PHE A 764 -20.43 -26.47 2.64
CA PHE A 764 -21.09 -27.77 2.34
C PHE A 764 -20.09 -28.89 2.03
#